data_d445783c6108abe8c98b1eb3204eb2d6
#
_entry.id   d445783c6108abe8c98b1eb3204eb2d6
#
_cell.length_a   1.000
_cell.length_b   1.000
_cell.length_c   1.000
_cell.angle_alpha   90.00
_cell.angle_beta   90.00
_cell.angle_gamma   90.00
#
_symmetry.space_group_name_H-M   'P 1'
#
loop_
_entity.id
_entity.type
_entity.pdbx_description
1 polymer ?
#
loop_
_entity_poly.entity_id
_entity_poly.type
_entity_poly.pdbx_seq_one_letter_code
_entity_poly.pdbx_strand_id
1 'polypeptide(L)'
;MDQATNTYQLSDQLSWLKGKHSLRFGFEGSYIRWSFVFPGLATGSLQMNSGPDFLLGLPGCAPGTFPMSCNPGNPGATNGSFASNIFATSATVTRFDNGAWDYYRRARYLSAFAQDDIRVSPKFTLNLGVRWEYFGYPSETRGKNTNLNLELISPTEVPLVSAPCKPKLPCPGSSLLGYTVPANFQWTAVPPGVLQLENNSALRESPPHNFSPRIGFAWQPFESSKFVIRAAGGMFYEQNQGMQFVFSTMQNPPYAITTGGYVADIYYASLQKPYSDDIQPYWIPRWVMPNGSSSNLGGYSLPDYFTVPTNYSWNLNVQYEFLPSYTLEVGYVGSRGVHQSTSFQTNAAPLKKAALTGADPATGNVNLRVPALGVAASSKFINNTLGDMKYNSLQGTVRKSLSHGLSFAASYTFSRAFNTSQMIDPSITSISDSRYPLILAYGLNEDYSPHRFTLQYGYDFPSVKGGGVAGILLDGWRVSGQATIQNGRPMSIGDSNLGKIFGGMGGTMAQFCSGMGKADVATSGSTQDRVNGYFNTMAFTAGGACAASLPQISGAAAGEFGGGNSGRSIILGPGQHNWDLSLIKRTKVGGLREDANLEFRTEFFNMFNHPQFANPATGANNPTFGLITSTTVNPRLIQFALKYTF
;
A
#
# COMPACT_ATOMS: atom_id res chain seq x y z
N MET A 1 -9.63 10.25 -17.51
CA MET A 1 -8.39 10.81 -16.89
C MET A 1 -7.46 11.14 -18.06
N ASP A 2 -7.27 12.42 -18.31
CA ASP A 2 -6.33 12.85 -19.35
C ASP A 2 -4.98 13.01 -18.70
N GLN A 3 -4.07 12.13 -19.07
CA GLN A 3 -2.70 12.17 -18.58
C GLN A 3 -1.75 12.08 -19.78
N ALA A 4 -0.83 13.02 -19.87
CA ALA A 4 0.26 12.97 -20.82
C ALA A 4 1.59 13.06 -20.08
N THR A 5 2.47 12.10 -20.35
CA THR A 5 3.84 12.10 -19.83
C THR A 5 4.82 12.10 -20.97
N ASN A 6 5.67 13.10 -21.01
CA ASN A 6 6.78 13.17 -21.95
C ASN A 6 8.08 13.07 -21.15
N THR A 7 8.90 12.08 -21.48
CA THR A 7 10.22 11.91 -20.90
C THR A 7 11.27 12.17 -21.99
N TYR A 8 12.14 13.12 -21.75
CA TYR A 8 13.32 13.40 -22.57
C TYR A 8 14.50 12.80 -21.84
N GLN A 9 15.12 11.80 -22.44
CA GLN A 9 16.23 11.07 -21.83
C GLN A 9 17.45 11.12 -22.73
N LEU A 10 18.59 11.41 -22.13
CA LEU A 10 19.91 11.30 -22.74
C LEU A 10 20.75 10.37 -21.87
N SER A 11 21.31 9.34 -22.49
CA SER A 11 22.22 8.41 -21.80
C SER A 11 23.37 8.03 -22.72
N ASP A 12 24.54 7.82 -22.12
CA ASP A 12 25.69 7.27 -22.81
C ASP A 12 26.49 6.35 -21.90
N GLN A 13 27.13 5.35 -22.50
CA GLN A 13 27.94 4.36 -21.79
C GLN A 13 29.20 4.05 -22.56
N LEU A 14 30.34 4.15 -21.90
CA LEU A 14 31.64 3.73 -22.37
C LEU A 14 32.04 2.40 -21.72
N SER A 15 32.44 1.42 -22.52
CA SER A 15 33.04 0.17 -22.07
C SER A 15 34.50 0.11 -22.48
N TRP A 16 35.36 -0.21 -21.54
CA TRP A 16 36.81 -0.27 -21.78
C TRP A 16 37.39 -1.56 -21.20
N LEU A 17 37.95 -2.40 -22.07
CA LEU A 17 38.62 -3.64 -21.69
C LEU A 17 40.11 -3.42 -21.59
N LYS A 18 40.70 -3.68 -20.43
CA LYS A 18 42.14 -3.57 -20.18
C LYS A 18 42.65 -4.73 -19.33
N GLY A 19 43.27 -5.71 -19.96
CA GLY A 19 43.81 -6.88 -19.28
C GLY A 19 42.70 -7.65 -18.55
N LYS A 20 42.75 -7.69 -17.22
CA LYS A 20 41.77 -8.37 -16.37
C LYS A 20 40.55 -7.52 -16.03
N HIS A 21 40.53 -6.26 -16.42
CA HIS A 21 39.51 -5.26 -16.08
C HIS A 21 38.53 -5.06 -17.23
N SER A 22 37.26 -5.05 -16.91
CA SER A 22 36.17 -4.65 -17.80
C SER A 22 35.46 -3.44 -17.18
N LEU A 23 35.99 -2.26 -17.48
CA LEU A 23 35.51 -0.99 -16.97
C LEU A 23 34.28 -0.52 -17.74
N ARG A 24 33.28 -0.04 -17.03
CA ARG A 24 32.09 0.59 -17.59
C ARG A 24 31.81 1.89 -16.87
N PHE A 25 31.62 2.95 -17.64
CA PHE A 25 31.26 4.28 -17.17
C PHE A 25 30.01 4.73 -17.91
N GLY A 26 29.14 5.43 -17.25
CA GLY A 26 27.98 5.96 -17.94
C GLY A 26 27.32 7.08 -17.17
N PHE A 27 26.51 7.82 -17.89
CA PHE A 27 25.63 8.83 -17.33
C PHE A 27 24.25 8.73 -17.95
N GLU A 28 23.27 9.25 -17.22
CA GLU A 28 21.89 9.36 -17.67
C GLU A 28 21.30 10.65 -17.13
N GLY A 29 20.65 11.41 -17.99
CA GLY A 29 19.86 12.57 -17.63
C GLY A 29 18.46 12.43 -18.17
N SER A 30 17.46 12.63 -17.33
CA SER A 30 16.05 12.60 -17.73
C SER A 30 15.35 13.88 -17.29
N TYR A 31 14.58 14.44 -18.20
CA TYR A 31 13.66 15.53 -17.94
C TYR A 31 12.24 15.06 -18.20
N ILE A 32 11.46 15.02 -17.14
CA ILE A 32 10.10 14.49 -17.18
C ILE A 32 9.13 15.66 -17.11
N ARG A 33 8.23 15.71 -18.09
CA ARG A 33 7.10 16.63 -18.13
C ARG A 33 5.83 15.79 -18.08
N TRP A 34 5.03 15.98 -17.06
CA TRP A 34 3.72 15.36 -17.05
C TRP A 34 2.64 16.36 -16.77
N SER A 35 1.60 16.29 -17.57
CA SER A 35 0.34 16.95 -17.36
C SER A 35 -0.69 15.90 -17.00
N PHE A 36 -1.54 16.20 -16.06
CA PHE A 36 -2.66 15.34 -15.77
C PHE A 36 -3.82 16.16 -15.23
N VAL A 37 -5.00 15.70 -15.60
CA VAL A 37 -6.25 16.13 -15.03
C VAL A 37 -6.68 15.05 -14.06
N PHE A 38 -6.83 15.38 -12.78
CA PHE A 38 -7.28 14.43 -11.78
C PHE A 38 -8.79 14.58 -11.56
N PRO A 39 -9.62 13.84 -12.29
CA PRO A 39 -11.07 13.94 -12.18
C PRO A 39 -11.63 13.24 -10.94
N GLY A 40 -10.80 12.54 -10.15
CA GLY A 40 -11.20 11.58 -9.15
C GLY A 40 -12.26 12.04 -8.16
N LEU A 41 -12.21 13.31 -7.75
CA LEU A 41 -13.26 13.90 -6.92
C LEU A 41 -13.76 15.24 -7.51
N ALA A 42 -13.26 15.61 -8.68
CA ALA A 42 -13.55 16.86 -9.36
C ALA A 42 -15.01 16.95 -9.78
N THR A 43 -15.52 15.85 -10.29
CA THR A 43 -16.93 15.71 -10.67
C THR A 43 -17.83 15.36 -9.50
N GLY A 44 -17.22 15.18 -8.31
CA GLY A 44 -17.90 14.70 -7.12
C GLY A 44 -18.22 13.22 -7.14
N SER A 45 -18.70 12.72 -6.02
CA SER A 45 -19.16 11.35 -5.85
C SER A 45 -20.54 11.35 -5.25
N LEU A 46 -21.48 10.69 -5.89
CA LEU A 46 -22.81 10.43 -5.35
C LEU A 46 -22.83 9.01 -4.79
N GLN A 47 -23.25 8.88 -3.56
CA GLN A 47 -23.42 7.60 -2.90
C GLN A 47 -24.89 7.36 -2.60
N MET A 48 -25.39 6.17 -2.99
CA MET A 48 -26.71 5.70 -2.66
C MET A 48 -26.61 4.64 -1.57
N ASN A 49 -27.51 4.66 -0.60
CA ASN A 49 -27.46 3.71 0.50
C ASN A 49 -27.97 2.32 0.12
N SER A 50 -28.80 2.25 -0.90
CA SER A 50 -29.36 0.99 -1.38
C SER A 50 -29.72 1.03 -2.87
N GLY A 51 -30.01 -0.11 -3.47
CA GLY A 51 -30.52 -0.20 -4.82
C GLY A 51 -31.87 0.52 -5.03
N PRO A 52 -32.84 0.40 -4.12
CA PRO A 52 -34.06 1.21 -4.16
C PRO A 52 -33.81 2.73 -4.12
N ASP A 53 -32.84 3.20 -3.31
CA ASP A 53 -32.47 4.60 -3.25
C ASP A 53 -31.93 5.12 -4.59
N PHE A 54 -31.14 4.29 -5.28
CA PHE A 54 -30.67 4.59 -6.63
C PHE A 54 -31.84 4.73 -7.62
N LEU A 55 -32.80 3.81 -7.57
CA LEU A 55 -33.94 3.80 -8.49
C LEU A 55 -34.89 4.99 -8.27
N LEU A 56 -35.08 5.40 -7.01
CA LEU A 56 -35.95 6.52 -6.67
C LEU A 56 -35.28 7.86 -6.94
N GLY A 57 -33.97 7.96 -6.79
CA GLY A 57 -33.22 9.20 -7.05
C GLY A 57 -33.60 10.37 -6.16
N LEU A 58 -34.26 10.13 -5.02
CA LEU A 58 -34.79 11.16 -4.15
C LEU A 58 -33.79 11.58 -3.06
N PRO A 59 -33.75 12.85 -2.67
CA PRO A 59 -32.94 13.31 -1.55
C PRO A 59 -33.44 12.75 -0.21
N GLY A 60 -32.53 12.55 0.73
CA GLY A 60 -32.87 12.06 2.07
C GLY A 60 -33.59 13.05 2.98
N CYS A 61 -33.49 14.34 2.65
CA CYS A 61 -34.10 15.41 3.42
C CYS A 61 -35.00 16.30 2.54
N ALA A 62 -36.07 16.82 3.12
CA ALA A 62 -36.89 17.82 2.46
C ALA A 62 -36.13 19.15 2.30
N PRO A 63 -36.30 19.87 1.17
CA PRO A 63 -35.68 21.19 1.00
C PRO A 63 -35.98 22.13 2.14
N GLY A 64 -34.97 22.83 2.65
CA GLY A 64 -35.07 23.75 3.75
C GLY A 64 -35.01 23.16 5.16
N THR A 65 -34.93 21.85 5.31
CA THR A 65 -34.69 21.21 6.61
C THR A 65 -33.22 21.04 6.88
N PHE A 66 -32.78 21.43 8.06
CA PHE A 66 -31.38 21.24 8.45
C PHE A 66 -31.11 19.74 8.74
N PRO A 67 -29.90 19.19 8.46
CA PRO A 67 -29.62 17.76 8.62
C PRO A 67 -29.98 17.15 9.97
N MET A 68 -29.89 17.91 11.03
CA MET A 68 -30.28 17.48 12.37
C MET A 68 -31.77 17.25 12.56
N SER A 69 -32.59 17.73 11.65
CA SER A 69 -34.05 17.53 11.63
C SER A 69 -34.51 16.53 10.55
N CYS A 70 -33.58 15.95 9.80
CA CYS A 70 -33.89 14.86 8.90
C CYS A 70 -34.16 13.57 9.72
N ASN A 71 -35.42 13.32 9.94
CA ASN A 71 -35.89 12.25 10.81
C ASN A 71 -36.08 10.96 9.99
N PRO A 72 -35.89 9.76 10.58
CA PRO A 72 -36.22 8.47 9.95
C PRO A 72 -37.64 8.37 9.36
N GLY A 73 -38.53 9.25 9.74
CA GLY A 73 -39.88 9.32 9.15
C GLY A 73 -40.06 10.35 8.03
N ASN A 74 -38.97 10.93 7.52
CA ASN A 74 -39.08 11.88 6.42
C ASN A 74 -39.62 11.19 5.14
N PRO A 75 -40.66 11.73 4.48
CA PRO A 75 -41.23 11.12 3.28
C PRO A 75 -40.26 10.95 2.10
N GLY A 76 -39.12 11.64 2.11
CA GLY A 76 -38.08 11.48 1.12
C GLY A 76 -37.08 10.37 1.42
N ALA A 77 -37.11 9.77 2.61
CA ALA A 77 -36.19 8.70 2.99
C ALA A 77 -36.81 7.32 2.71
N THR A 78 -36.11 6.48 1.95
CA THR A 78 -36.61 5.15 1.57
C THR A 78 -36.31 4.09 2.61
N ASN A 79 -35.29 4.26 3.46
CA ASN A 79 -34.81 3.26 4.40
C ASN A 79 -34.97 3.63 5.89
N GLY A 80 -35.61 4.75 6.19
CA GLY A 80 -35.83 5.21 7.56
C GLY A 80 -34.56 5.63 8.30
N SER A 81 -33.44 5.78 7.60
CA SER A 81 -32.16 6.21 8.19
C SER A 81 -31.99 7.73 8.10
N PHE A 82 -31.10 8.27 8.92
CA PHE A 82 -30.68 9.67 8.83
C PHE A 82 -29.87 10.00 7.58
N ALA A 83 -29.43 9.00 6.85
CA ALA A 83 -28.70 9.19 5.63
C ALA A 83 -29.66 9.58 4.51
N SER A 84 -29.27 10.47 3.65
CA SER A 84 -30.01 10.76 2.44
C SER A 84 -30.09 9.54 1.55
N ASN A 85 -31.12 9.43 0.76
CA ASN A 85 -31.21 8.41 -0.27
C ASN A 85 -30.03 8.55 -1.25
N ILE A 86 -29.67 9.77 -1.55
CA ILE A 86 -28.48 10.15 -2.32
C ILE A 86 -27.71 11.17 -1.51
N PHE A 87 -26.42 10.98 -1.35
CA PHE A 87 -25.55 11.99 -0.77
C PHE A 87 -24.24 12.12 -1.57
N ALA A 88 -23.77 13.35 -1.68
CA ALA A 88 -22.47 13.62 -2.27
C ALA A 88 -21.39 13.36 -1.23
N THR A 89 -20.53 12.35 -1.45
CA THR A 89 -19.52 11.94 -0.46
C THR A 89 -18.29 12.82 -0.46
N SER A 90 -17.96 13.43 -1.57
CA SER A 90 -16.90 14.44 -1.65
C SER A 90 -16.98 15.15 -2.99
N ALA A 91 -16.92 16.44 -2.95
CA ALA A 91 -16.57 17.23 -4.12
C ALA A 91 -15.27 17.93 -3.79
N THR A 92 -14.20 17.62 -4.48
CA THR A 92 -13.03 18.49 -4.48
C THR A 92 -13.33 19.59 -5.47
N VAL A 93 -13.61 20.76 -4.98
CA VAL A 93 -13.96 21.88 -5.85
C VAL A 93 -12.75 22.77 -5.98
N THR A 94 -12.23 22.91 -7.17
CA THR A 94 -11.24 23.92 -7.51
C THR A 94 -11.89 24.90 -8.46
N ARG A 95 -12.17 26.10 -8.01
CA ARG A 95 -12.73 27.15 -8.86
C ARG A 95 -11.79 28.32 -9.09
N PHE A 96 -10.49 28.05 -8.97
CA PHE A 96 -9.54 29.16 -8.94
C PHE A 96 -8.99 29.58 -10.27
N ASP A 97 -9.23 28.79 -11.28
CA ASP A 97 -8.78 29.09 -12.63
C ASP A 97 -9.67 28.30 -13.59
N ASN A 98 -9.93 28.83 -14.78
CA ASN A 98 -10.70 28.12 -15.82
C ASN A 98 -10.01 26.85 -16.33
N GLY A 99 -9.30 26.13 -15.53
CA GLY A 99 -8.52 24.93 -15.80
C GLY A 99 -7.91 24.36 -14.53
N ALA A 100 -8.62 24.45 -13.43
CA ALA A 100 -8.11 24.19 -12.09
C ALA A 100 -7.63 22.75 -11.85
N TRP A 101 -8.09 21.79 -12.64
CA TRP A 101 -7.78 20.36 -12.49
C TRP A 101 -6.57 19.92 -13.30
N ASP A 102 -6.03 20.77 -14.14
CA ASP A 102 -4.85 20.48 -14.91
C ASP A 102 -3.60 20.94 -14.15
N TYR A 103 -2.71 19.99 -13.96
CA TYR A 103 -1.40 20.19 -13.35
C TYR A 103 -0.31 19.93 -14.37
N TYR A 104 0.66 20.85 -14.44
CA TYR A 104 1.81 20.75 -15.34
C TYR A 104 3.08 20.65 -14.52
N ARG A 105 3.54 19.41 -14.33
CA ARG A 105 4.69 19.12 -13.47
C ARG A 105 5.95 18.83 -14.27
N ARG A 106 7.08 19.14 -13.66
CA ARG A 106 8.39 18.93 -14.21
C ARG A 106 9.33 18.39 -13.15
N ALA A 107 10.08 17.34 -13.49
CA ALA A 107 11.12 16.79 -12.64
C ALA A 107 12.39 16.53 -13.46
N ARG A 108 13.52 16.53 -12.78
CA ARG A 108 14.83 16.21 -13.34
C ARG A 108 15.41 15.02 -12.60
N TYR A 109 16.02 14.14 -13.34
CA TYR A 109 16.76 13.02 -12.81
C TYR A 109 18.14 13.00 -13.48
N LEU A 110 19.19 12.87 -12.69
CA LEU A 110 20.56 12.76 -13.17
C LEU A 110 21.24 11.59 -12.47
N SER A 111 22.04 10.85 -13.19
CA SER A 111 22.88 9.81 -12.59
C SER A 111 24.17 9.61 -13.37
N ALA A 112 25.20 9.16 -12.66
CA ALA A 112 26.47 8.74 -13.25
C ALA A 112 26.96 7.49 -12.52
N PHE A 113 27.64 6.60 -13.21
CA PHE A 113 28.19 5.39 -12.61
C PHE A 113 29.55 5.01 -13.15
N ALA A 114 30.29 4.29 -12.32
CA ALA A 114 31.52 3.59 -12.69
C ALA A 114 31.46 2.17 -12.14
N GLN A 115 31.84 1.18 -12.96
CA GLN A 115 31.86 -0.22 -12.60
C GLN A 115 33.09 -0.89 -13.18
N ASP A 116 33.67 -1.84 -12.42
CA ASP A 116 34.75 -2.69 -12.88
C ASP A 116 34.43 -4.16 -12.60
N ASP A 117 34.45 -4.98 -13.63
CA ASP A 117 34.38 -6.42 -13.54
C ASP A 117 35.79 -6.99 -13.70
N ILE A 118 36.42 -7.37 -12.58
CA ILE A 118 37.82 -7.78 -12.51
C ILE A 118 37.90 -9.29 -12.57
N ARG A 119 38.47 -9.84 -13.62
CA ARG A 119 38.80 -11.28 -13.71
C ARG A 119 40.12 -11.53 -12.99
N VAL A 120 40.09 -11.65 -11.65
CA VAL A 120 41.27 -11.84 -10.81
C VAL A 120 41.98 -13.14 -11.19
N SER A 121 41.22 -14.21 -11.41
CA SER A 121 41.71 -15.50 -11.94
C SER A 121 40.64 -16.15 -12.84
N PRO A 122 40.96 -17.25 -13.57
CA PRO A 122 39.93 -17.97 -14.33
C PRO A 122 38.75 -18.46 -13.51
N LYS A 123 38.94 -18.62 -12.17
CA LYS A 123 37.96 -19.14 -11.23
C LYS A 123 37.36 -18.08 -10.31
N PHE A 124 37.87 -16.84 -10.35
CA PHE A 124 37.40 -15.78 -9.45
C PHE A 124 37.23 -14.45 -10.18
N THR A 125 36.00 -13.97 -10.15
CA THR A 125 35.62 -12.64 -10.68
C THR A 125 35.15 -11.78 -9.53
N LEU A 126 35.63 -10.54 -9.46
CA LEU A 126 35.20 -9.50 -8.52
C LEU A 126 34.50 -8.39 -9.30
N ASN A 127 33.34 -7.95 -8.81
CA ASN A 127 32.56 -6.85 -9.39
C ASN A 127 32.51 -5.70 -8.39
N LEU A 128 32.94 -4.52 -8.78
CA LEU A 128 32.91 -3.30 -7.98
C LEU A 128 32.19 -2.20 -8.76
N GLY A 129 31.38 -1.41 -8.08
CA GLY A 129 30.69 -0.32 -8.74
C GLY A 129 30.22 0.76 -7.77
N VAL A 130 30.04 1.94 -8.29
CA VAL A 130 29.41 3.06 -7.61
C VAL A 130 28.52 3.81 -8.60
N ARG A 131 27.35 4.21 -8.14
CA ARG A 131 26.43 5.07 -8.89
C ARG A 131 26.08 6.28 -8.03
N TRP A 132 26.11 7.43 -8.61
CA TRP A 132 25.57 8.67 -8.06
C TRP A 132 24.23 8.98 -8.70
N GLU A 133 23.26 9.46 -7.91
CA GLU A 133 21.92 9.76 -8.37
C GLU A 133 21.40 11.06 -7.77
N TYR A 134 20.77 11.87 -8.58
CA TYR A 134 20.07 13.08 -8.17
C TYR A 134 18.61 13.00 -8.59
N PHE A 135 17.72 13.14 -7.63
CA PHE A 135 16.27 13.13 -7.80
C PHE A 135 15.74 14.55 -7.54
N GLY A 136 15.51 15.31 -8.60
CA GLY A 136 14.90 16.64 -8.47
C GLY A 136 13.42 16.54 -8.12
N TYR A 137 12.98 17.39 -7.21
CA TYR A 137 11.56 17.42 -6.84
C TYR A 137 10.68 17.91 -7.98
N PRO A 138 9.47 17.35 -8.09
CA PRO A 138 8.48 17.85 -9.03
C PRO A 138 8.09 19.28 -8.71
N SER A 139 8.33 20.20 -9.63
CA SER A 139 7.80 21.55 -9.59
C SER A 139 6.51 21.64 -10.40
N GLU A 140 5.61 22.53 -10.04
CA GLU A 140 4.40 22.82 -10.79
C GLU A 140 4.52 24.21 -11.43
N THR A 141 4.22 24.33 -12.74
CA THR A 141 4.57 25.52 -13.52
C THR A 141 3.71 26.73 -13.25
N ARG A 142 2.55 26.56 -12.63
CA ARG A 142 1.58 27.61 -12.31
C ARG A 142 1.50 27.94 -10.81
N GLY A 143 2.39 27.37 -9.99
CA GLY A 143 2.42 27.59 -8.56
C GLY A 143 1.32 26.87 -7.77
N LYS A 144 0.74 25.80 -8.34
CA LYS A 144 -0.40 25.07 -7.72
C LYS A 144 0.00 24.05 -6.65
N ASN A 145 1.27 23.86 -6.37
CA ASN A 145 1.72 23.02 -5.26
C ASN A 145 1.56 23.76 -3.94
N THR A 146 0.96 23.12 -2.97
CA THR A 146 0.94 23.62 -1.59
C THR A 146 1.18 22.47 -0.62
N ASN A 147 1.83 22.75 0.50
CA ASN A 147 2.14 21.78 1.54
C ASN A 147 1.59 22.26 2.87
N LEU A 148 0.81 21.43 3.55
CA LEU A 148 0.33 21.75 4.89
C LEU A 148 1.48 21.55 5.89
N ASN A 149 1.85 22.61 6.60
CA ASN A 149 2.85 22.59 7.65
C ASN A 149 2.21 22.99 8.98
N LEU A 150 1.92 22.00 9.83
CA LEU A 150 1.23 22.25 11.10
C LEU A 150 2.09 23.04 12.10
N GLU A 151 3.40 23.08 11.95
CA GLU A 151 4.30 23.87 12.80
C GLU A 151 4.08 25.39 12.63
N LEU A 152 3.54 25.79 11.49
CA LEU A 152 3.17 27.18 11.24
C LEU A 152 1.84 27.58 11.87
N ILE A 153 1.07 26.63 12.42
CA ILE A 153 -0.25 26.86 12.98
C ILE A 153 -0.14 27.00 14.49
N SER A 154 -0.55 28.15 15.01
CA SER A 154 -0.74 28.32 16.44
C SER A 154 -1.87 27.40 16.94
N PRO A 155 -1.74 26.74 18.11
CA PRO A 155 -2.80 25.92 18.67
C PRO A 155 -4.11 26.66 18.95
N THR A 156 -4.06 27.96 18.99
CA THR A 156 -5.22 28.86 19.28
C THR A 156 -5.77 29.54 18.04
N GLU A 157 -5.10 29.47 16.91
CA GLU A 157 -5.54 30.10 15.66
C GLU A 157 -6.11 29.05 14.71
N VAL A 158 -7.23 29.41 14.11
CA VAL A 158 -7.88 28.57 13.09
C VAL A 158 -7.40 29.03 11.70
N PRO A 159 -6.90 28.13 10.85
CA PRO A 159 -6.57 28.50 9.49
C PRO A 159 -7.79 29.03 8.76
N LEU A 160 -7.68 30.22 8.20
CA LEU A 160 -8.75 30.86 7.45
C LEU A 160 -8.46 30.76 5.96
N VAL A 161 -9.24 29.94 5.27
CA VAL A 161 -9.28 29.97 3.80
C VAL A 161 -10.57 30.65 3.41
N SER A 162 -10.49 31.89 2.96
CA SER A 162 -11.66 32.61 2.52
C SER A 162 -12.11 32.19 1.11
N ALA A 163 -13.38 32.47 0.81
CA ALA A 163 -13.93 32.22 -0.52
C ALA A 163 -13.08 32.86 -1.62
N PRO A 164 -12.98 32.23 -2.80
CA PRO A 164 -12.16 32.72 -3.87
C PRO A 164 -12.68 34.07 -4.42
N CYS A 165 -11.78 35.00 -4.55
CA CYS A 165 -12.03 36.20 -5.33
C CYS A 165 -11.78 35.91 -6.79
N LYS A 166 -12.75 36.11 -7.66
CA LYS A 166 -12.53 36.00 -9.11
C LYS A 166 -11.78 37.21 -9.61
N PRO A 167 -10.86 37.06 -10.51
CA PRO A 167 -10.27 35.84 -11.13
C PRO A 167 -8.93 35.44 -10.52
N LYS A 168 -8.43 36.03 -9.46
CA LYS A 168 -7.11 35.78 -8.86
C LYS A 168 -7.20 35.44 -7.39
N LEU A 169 -6.37 34.52 -6.99
CA LEU A 169 -6.19 34.09 -5.61
C LEU A 169 -4.86 34.54 -5.05
N PRO A 170 -4.74 34.63 -3.75
CA PRO A 170 -5.80 34.61 -2.72
C PRO A 170 -6.59 35.89 -2.68
N CYS A 171 -7.82 35.84 -2.12
CA CYS A 171 -8.60 37.05 -1.88
C CYS A 171 -7.88 37.98 -0.93
N PRO A 172 -8.06 39.33 -1.08
CA PRO A 172 -7.67 40.25 -0.03
C PRO A 172 -8.32 39.85 1.30
N GLY A 173 -7.51 39.68 2.33
CA GLY A 173 -7.96 39.18 3.64
C GLY A 173 -8.07 37.66 3.78
N SER A 174 -7.80 36.86 2.74
CA SER A 174 -7.65 35.41 2.90
C SER A 174 -6.29 35.07 3.50
N SER A 175 -6.28 34.10 4.39
CA SER A 175 -5.07 33.56 5.01
C SER A 175 -4.94 32.08 4.68
N LEU A 176 -3.76 31.68 4.21
CA LEU A 176 -3.34 30.28 4.11
C LEU A 176 -2.42 29.94 5.27
N LEU A 177 -2.81 30.33 6.46
CA LEU A 177 -2.09 30.01 7.69
C LEU A 177 -1.80 28.51 7.75
N GLY A 178 -0.56 28.17 7.97
CA GLY A 178 -0.12 26.78 8.03
C GLY A 178 0.28 26.16 6.70
N TYR A 179 0.33 26.93 5.63
CA TYR A 179 0.75 26.39 4.34
C TYR A 179 2.11 26.89 3.89
N THR A 180 2.87 25.99 3.30
CA THR A 180 4.07 26.30 2.51
C THR A 180 3.67 26.34 1.05
N VAL A 181 4.08 27.41 0.36
CA VAL A 181 3.77 27.65 -1.05
C VAL A 181 5.05 27.83 -1.87
N PRO A 182 5.04 27.55 -3.18
CA PRO A 182 6.22 27.71 -4.03
C PRO A 182 6.49 29.17 -4.39
N ALA A 183 7.70 29.44 -4.89
CA ALA A 183 8.12 30.78 -5.32
C ALA A 183 7.20 31.41 -6.36
N ASN A 184 6.67 30.61 -7.28
CA ASN A 184 5.79 31.08 -8.34
C ASN A 184 4.31 31.16 -7.94
N PHE A 185 3.98 30.99 -6.64
CA PHE A 185 2.66 31.30 -6.12
C PHE A 185 2.45 32.81 -6.13
N GLN A 186 1.32 33.26 -6.69
CA GLN A 186 1.08 34.70 -6.90
C GLN A 186 0.37 35.33 -5.70
N TRP A 187 1.08 36.21 -5.02
CA TRP A 187 0.58 37.04 -3.92
C TRP A 187 0.72 38.54 -4.24
N THR A 188 -0.09 39.34 -3.58
CA THR A 188 0.20 40.77 -3.43
C THR A 188 1.21 41.00 -2.28
N ALA A 189 1.07 40.21 -1.21
CA ALA A 189 2.00 40.12 -0.09
C ALA A 189 1.80 38.77 0.62
N VAL A 190 2.86 38.15 1.10
CA VAL A 190 2.77 36.89 1.85
C VAL A 190 2.12 37.13 3.20
N PRO A 191 0.98 36.48 3.52
CA PRO A 191 0.32 36.66 4.80
C PRO A 191 1.15 36.09 5.95
N PRO A 192 0.96 36.55 7.18
CA PRO A 192 1.54 35.93 8.36
C PRO A 192 1.16 34.45 8.47
N GLY A 193 2.09 33.62 8.94
CA GLY A 193 1.87 32.17 9.10
C GLY A 193 1.88 31.36 7.80
N VAL A 194 2.25 31.98 6.67
CA VAL A 194 2.49 31.31 5.39
C VAL A 194 3.97 31.36 5.09
N LEU A 195 4.55 30.24 4.66
CA LEU A 195 5.94 30.15 4.22
C LEU A 195 5.99 30.08 2.70
N GLN A 196 6.59 31.07 2.05
CA GLN A 196 6.90 30.99 0.63
C GLN A 196 8.35 30.58 0.43
N LEU A 197 8.57 29.51 -0.35
CA LEU A 197 9.91 29.03 -0.67
C LEU A 197 10.50 29.76 -1.87
N GLU A 198 11.81 29.65 -2.04
CA GLU A 198 12.54 30.22 -3.18
C GLU A 198 12.42 29.36 -4.45
N ASN A 199 11.97 28.10 -4.33
CA ASN A 199 11.80 27.17 -5.43
C ASN A 199 10.31 26.97 -5.81
N ASN A 200 10.06 26.32 -6.94
CA ASN A 200 8.71 26.06 -7.45
C ASN A 200 8.13 24.71 -7.02
N SER A 201 8.63 24.10 -5.95
CA SER A 201 8.24 22.76 -5.51
C SER A 201 7.29 22.75 -4.32
N ALA A 202 7.26 23.77 -3.46
CA ALA A 202 6.65 23.75 -2.13
C ALA A 202 7.32 22.79 -1.14
N LEU A 203 8.49 22.26 -1.46
CA LEU A 203 9.37 21.51 -0.58
C LEU A 203 10.81 22.03 -0.71
N ARG A 204 11.59 21.91 0.35
CA ARG A 204 13.01 22.22 0.31
C ARG A 204 13.77 21.10 -0.41
N GLU A 205 14.78 21.45 -1.20
CA GLU A 205 15.55 20.46 -1.96
C GLU A 205 16.38 19.57 -1.03
N SER A 206 16.41 18.27 -1.35
CA SER A 206 17.32 17.34 -0.69
C SER A 206 18.74 17.48 -1.22
N PRO A 207 19.76 17.29 -0.37
CA PRO A 207 21.14 17.25 -0.79
C PRO A 207 21.37 16.16 -1.86
N PRO A 208 22.19 16.43 -2.90
CA PRO A 208 22.43 15.48 -4.00
C PRO A 208 23.48 14.41 -3.64
N HIS A 209 23.43 13.85 -2.43
CA HIS A 209 24.47 12.94 -1.91
C HIS A 209 24.08 11.46 -1.98
N ASN A 210 23.40 11.05 -3.04
CA ASN A 210 22.92 9.68 -3.19
C ASN A 210 23.96 8.82 -3.93
N PHE A 211 24.90 8.24 -3.20
CA PHE A 211 25.91 7.32 -3.74
C PHE A 211 25.55 5.86 -3.41
N SER A 212 25.47 5.04 -4.43
CA SER A 212 25.08 3.61 -4.38
C SER A 212 26.29 2.72 -4.66
N PRO A 213 27.09 2.36 -3.64
CA PRO A 213 28.17 1.39 -3.81
C PRO A 213 27.61 -0.03 -3.98
N ARG A 214 28.30 -0.84 -4.78
CA ARG A 214 27.98 -2.25 -5.06
C ARG A 214 29.25 -3.08 -5.08
N ILE A 215 29.19 -4.27 -4.48
CA ILE A 215 30.26 -5.25 -4.51
C ILE A 215 29.68 -6.63 -4.74
N GLY A 216 30.36 -7.44 -5.52
CA GLY A 216 29.99 -8.84 -5.72
C GLY A 216 31.16 -9.67 -6.17
N PHE A 217 31.04 -10.98 -6.01
CA PHE A 217 32.00 -11.92 -6.55
C PHE A 217 31.33 -13.21 -7.03
N ALA A 218 32.01 -13.89 -7.95
CA ALA A 218 31.73 -15.26 -8.34
C ALA A 218 33.01 -16.08 -8.23
N TRP A 219 32.94 -17.20 -7.53
CA TRP A 219 34.08 -18.05 -7.23
C TRP A 219 33.78 -19.53 -7.49
N GLN A 220 34.69 -20.17 -8.21
CA GLN A 220 34.73 -21.62 -8.47
C GLN A 220 35.95 -22.19 -7.74
N PRO A 221 35.80 -22.64 -6.46
CA PRO A 221 36.94 -23.06 -5.65
C PRO A 221 37.65 -24.32 -6.15
N PHE A 222 36.96 -25.17 -6.92
CA PHE A 222 37.46 -26.45 -7.42
C PHE A 222 37.78 -26.41 -8.92
N GLU A 223 38.50 -27.42 -9.43
CA GLU A 223 38.77 -27.59 -10.85
C GLU A 223 37.47 -27.83 -11.64
N SER A 224 36.54 -28.52 -11.03
CA SER A 224 35.23 -28.78 -11.61
C SER A 224 34.32 -27.54 -11.55
N SER A 225 33.66 -27.23 -12.66
CA SER A 225 32.64 -26.17 -12.73
C SER A 225 31.34 -26.50 -11.98
N LYS A 226 31.26 -27.67 -11.34
CA LYS A 226 30.07 -28.15 -10.64
C LYS A 226 29.71 -27.38 -9.37
N PHE A 227 30.69 -26.70 -8.78
CA PHE A 227 30.50 -25.96 -7.54
C PHE A 227 30.83 -24.47 -7.72
N VAL A 228 29.87 -23.60 -7.45
CA VAL A 228 30.02 -22.15 -7.63
C VAL A 228 29.44 -21.42 -6.41
N ILE A 229 30.20 -20.46 -5.89
CA ILE A 229 29.75 -19.53 -4.85
C ILE A 229 29.61 -18.15 -5.49
N ARG A 230 28.48 -17.49 -5.22
CA ARG A 230 28.24 -16.11 -5.62
C ARG A 230 27.78 -15.32 -4.42
N ALA A 231 28.33 -14.12 -4.24
CA ALA A 231 27.83 -13.19 -3.25
C ALA A 231 27.81 -11.78 -3.83
N ALA A 232 26.84 -11.01 -3.42
CA ALA A 232 26.75 -9.61 -3.79
C ALA A 232 26.09 -8.81 -2.66
N GLY A 233 26.45 -7.53 -2.58
CA GLY A 233 25.80 -6.56 -1.71
C GLY A 233 25.88 -5.17 -2.32
N GLY A 234 24.90 -4.35 -2.01
CA GLY A 234 24.86 -2.99 -2.51
C GLY A 234 23.80 -2.14 -1.85
N MET A 235 23.92 -0.87 -2.11
CA MET A 235 23.00 0.17 -1.69
C MET A 235 22.29 0.73 -2.92
N PHE A 236 21.00 0.99 -2.78
CA PHE A 236 20.14 1.45 -3.86
C PHE A 236 19.22 2.53 -3.34
N TYR A 237 19.05 3.58 -4.11
CA TYR A 237 18.07 4.63 -3.84
C TYR A 237 16.82 4.40 -4.68
N GLU A 238 15.68 4.73 -4.10
CA GLU A 238 14.39 4.61 -4.77
C GLU A 238 13.83 6.00 -5.08
N GLN A 239 13.45 6.20 -6.33
CA GLN A 239 12.76 7.41 -6.74
C GLN A 239 11.29 7.34 -6.28
N ASN A 240 11.03 7.66 -5.02
CA ASN A 240 9.68 7.64 -4.45
C ASN A 240 8.93 8.95 -4.69
N GLN A 241 8.75 9.37 -5.91
CA GLN A 241 8.29 10.73 -6.12
C GLN A 241 6.99 10.89 -6.89
N GLY A 242 6.47 9.83 -7.49
CA GLY A 242 5.35 9.99 -8.39
C GLY A 242 4.07 10.33 -7.67
N MET A 243 3.37 9.32 -7.22
CA MET A 243 1.99 9.43 -6.80
C MET A 243 1.83 10.12 -5.43
N GLN A 244 2.66 9.81 -4.44
CA GLN A 244 2.52 10.36 -3.09
C GLN A 244 2.78 11.86 -3.05
N PHE A 245 3.86 12.33 -3.71
CA PHE A 245 4.15 13.75 -3.83
C PHE A 245 3.03 14.48 -4.56
N VAL A 246 2.57 13.90 -5.66
CA VAL A 246 1.52 14.46 -6.49
C VAL A 246 0.24 14.62 -5.69
N PHE A 247 -0.24 13.55 -5.06
CA PHE A 247 -1.49 13.62 -4.28
C PHE A 247 -1.37 14.55 -3.08
N SER A 248 -0.24 14.55 -2.39
CA SER A 248 -0.09 15.35 -1.19
C SER A 248 -0.03 16.84 -1.45
N THR A 249 0.54 17.28 -2.58
CA THR A 249 0.68 18.71 -2.86
C THR A 249 -0.46 19.30 -3.67
N MET A 250 -1.30 18.49 -4.33
CA MET A 250 -2.41 18.98 -5.14
C MET A 250 -3.77 18.94 -4.45
N GLN A 251 -3.88 18.23 -3.33
CA GLN A 251 -5.14 18.14 -2.58
C GLN A 251 -5.22 19.12 -1.43
N ASN A 252 -4.37 20.14 -1.44
CA ASN A 252 -4.33 21.17 -0.41
C ASN A 252 -4.93 22.48 -0.91
N PRO A 253 -5.54 23.26 -0.04
CA PRO A 253 -5.94 24.63 -0.31
C PRO A 253 -4.75 25.47 -0.86
N PRO A 254 -5.02 26.48 -1.65
CA PRO A 254 -6.33 26.99 -2.08
C PRO A 254 -6.85 26.31 -3.35
N TYR A 255 -6.05 25.52 -4.03
CA TYR A 255 -6.38 24.96 -5.35
C TYR A 255 -7.27 23.73 -5.28
N ALA A 256 -7.19 22.97 -4.19
CA ALA A 256 -8.06 21.84 -3.94
C ALA A 256 -8.57 21.90 -2.51
N ILE A 257 -9.88 21.90 -2.35
CA ILE A 257 -10.51 21.78 -1.05
C ILE A 257 -11.42 20.58 -1.12
N THR A 258 -11.10 19.56 -0.33
CA THR A 258 -11.97 18.40 -0.20
C THR A 258 -13.06 18.72 0.79
N THR A 259 -14.26 18.88 0.29
CA THR A 259 -15.46 19.08 1.12
C THR A 259 -16.00 17.74 1.58
N GLY A 260 -15.22 16.99 2.32
CA GLY A 260 -15.70 15.77 2.95
C GLY A 260 -16.66 16.10 4.10
N GLY A 261 -17.95 15.84 3.92
CA GLY A 261 -18.92 15.91 5.00
C GLY A 261 -19.52 17.27 5.29
N TYR A 262 -19.64 18.16 4.33
CA TYR A 262 -20.45 19.37 4.47
C TYR A 262 -21.90 19.11 4.23
N VAL A 263 -22.52 19.17 5.25
CA VAL A 263 -23.70 18.51 5.69
C VAL A 263 -24.99 19.15 5.15
N ALA A 264 -24.99 20.43 4.84
CA ALA A 264 -26.23 21.07 4.47
C ALA A 264 -26.75 20.68 3.07
N ASP A 265 -25.86 20.58 2.10
CA ASP A 265 -26.26 20.30 0.71
C ASP A 265 -26.20 18.85 0.30
N ILE A 266 -25.45 18.05 1.02
CA ILE A 266 -25.32 16.62 0.76
C ILE A 266 -26.66 15.92 0.82
N TYR A 267 -27.52 16.34 1.74
CA TYR A 267 -28.83 15.71 1.96
C TYR A 267 -29.91 16.18 0.99
N TYR A 268 -29.64 17.20 0.17
CA TYR A 268 -30.55 17.70 -0.85
C TYR A 268 -30.15 17.26 -2.26
N ALA A 269 -29.09 16.49 -2.40
CA ALA A 269 -28.63 15.96 -3.67
C ALA A 269 -29.68 15.03 -4.29
N SER A 270 -29.95 15.19 -5.57
CA SER A 270 -30.76 14.29 -6.37
C SER A 270 -30.04 13.98 -7.68
N LEU A 271 -30.49 12.96 -8.41
CA LEU A 271 -29.91 12.67 -9.73
C LEU A 271 -30.12 13.82 -10.72
N GLN A 272 -31.19 14.60 -10.57
CA GLN A 272 -31.48 15.77 -11.42
C GLN A 272 -30.65 16.98 -11.02
N LYS A 273 -30.37 17.13 -9.73
CA LYS A 273 -29.56 18.21 -9.17
C LYS A 273 -28.55 17.64 -8.17
N PRO A 274 -27.47 17.01 -8.67
CA PRO A 274 -26.51 16.33 -7.82
C PRO A 274 -25.67 17.29 -6.95
N TYR A 275 -25.56 18.56 -7.36
CA TYR A 275 -24.86 19.61 -6.64
C TYR A 275 -25.69 20.89 -6.64
N SER A 276 -25.67 21.63 -5.54
CA SER A 276 -26.29 22.93 -5.47
C SER A 276 -25.55 23.96 -6.34
N ASP A 277 -26.28 24.85 -6.99
CA ASP A 277 -25.70 25.93 -7.79
C ASP A 277 -24.89 26.91 -6.93
N ASP A 278 -25.16 26.92 -5.62
CA ASP A 278 -24.56 27.77 -4.61
C ASP A 278 -23.53 27.02 -3.75
N ILE A 279 -22.71 26.17 -4.32
CA ILE A 279 -21.55 25.59 -3.60
C ILE A 279 -20.59 26.68 -3.08
N GLN A 280 -20.70 27.89 -3.56
CA GLN A 280 -19.87 29.04 -3.21
C GLN A 280 -19.90 29.47 -1.71
N PRO A 281 -21.03 29.54 -1.02
CA PRO A 281 -21.05 29.96 0.38
C PRO A 281 -20.41 28.99 1.35
N TYR A 282 -20.22 27.73 0.94
CA TYR A 282 -19.72 26.66 1.82
C TYR A 282 -18.19 26.62 1.96
N TRP A 283 -17.49 27.46 1.25
CA TRP A 283 -16.03 27.64 1.33
C TRP A 283 -15.60 28.54 2.48
N ILE A 284 -16.57 29.06 3.22
CA ILE A 284 -16.26 29.84 4.40
C ILE A 284 -15.65 28.90 5.42
N PRO A 285 -14.49 29.27 5.99
CA PRO A 285 -13.91 28.52 7.07
C PRO A 285 -14.93 28.40 8.19
N ARG A 286 -15.37 27.17 8.43
CA ARG A 286 -16.27 26.95 9.53
C ARG A 286 -15.45 26.73 10.78
N TRP A 287 -15.59 27.59 11.68
CA TRP A 287 -15.07 27.54 13.03
C TRP A 287 -15.51 26.25 13.71
N VAL A 288 -14.67 25.75 14.60
CA VAL A 288 -15.13 24.79 15.59
C VAL A 288 -16.25 25.46 16.37
N MET A 289 -17.46 25.04 16.13
CA MET A 289 -18.61 25.54 16.90
C MET A 289 -18.49 25.05 18.34
N PRO A 290 -19.00 25.81 19.32
CA PRO A 290 -19.02 25.37 20.73
C PRO A 290 -19.68 24.00 20.95
N ASN A 291 -20.57 23.59 20.05
CA ASN A 291 -21.23 22.28 20.06
C ASN A 291 -20.39 21.15 19.43
N GLY A 292 -19.15 21.41 19.06
CA GLY A 292 -18.26 20.42 18.45
C GLY A 292 -18.51 20.14 16.96
N SER A 293 -19.54 20.71 16.36
CA SER A 293 -19.75 20.63 14.93
C SER A 293 -18.75 21.54 14.21
N SER A 294 -17.98 21.00 13.32
CA SER A 294 -17.07 21.79 12.51
C SER A 294 -16.81 21.09 11.20
N SER A 295 -16.55 21.90 10.25
CA SER A 295 -15.89 21.44 9.05
C SER A 295 -14.44 21.85 9.15
N ASN A 296 -13.58 20.88 9.07
CA ASN A 296 -12.16 21.09 9.15
C ASN A 296 -11.55 20.97 7.76
N LEU A 297 -10.56 21.81 7.50
CA LEU A 297 -9.75 21.65 6.30
C LEU A 297 -9.01 20.33 6.38
N GLY A 298 -9.34 19.40 5.48
CA GLY A 298 -8.51 18.24 5.25
C GLY A 298 -7.27 18.67 4.50
N GLY A 299 -6.14 18.06 4.80
CA GLY A 299 -4.90 18.37 4.10
C GLY A 299 -3.93 17.21 4.10
N TYR A 300 -2.99 17.32 3.19
CA TYR A 300 -1.82 16.45 3.12
C TYR A 300 -0.59 17.25 3.45
N SER A 301 0.27 16.67 4.26
CA SER A 301 1.53 17.25 4.68
C SER A 301 2.67 16.35 4.25
N LEU A 302 3.73 16.95 3.75
CA LEU A 302 5.00 16.31 3.46
C LEU A 302 6.07 16.96 4.33
N PRO A 303 7.13 16.24 4.71
CA PRO A 303 8.24 16.84 5.44
C PRO A 303 8.94 17.91 4.58
N ASP A 304 9.49 18.92 5.21
CA ASP A 304 10.23 19.98 4.53
C ASP A 304 11.37 19.43 3.68
N TYR A 305 12.05 18.40 4.20
CA TYR A 305 13.10 17.67 3.51
C TYR A 305 12.67 16.24 3.23
N PHE A 306 12.66 15.87 1.97
CA PHE A 306 12.34 14.53 1.56
C PHE A 306 13.61 13.68 1.53
N THR A 307 13.78 12.79 2.48
CA THR A 307 14.89 11.83 2.48
C THR A 307 14.61 10.73 1.46
N VAL A 308 15.55 10.48 0.59
CA VAL A 308 15.38 9.46 -0.46
C VAL A 308 15.34 8.06 0.18
N PRO A 309 14.31 7.26 -0.07
CA PRO A 309 14.26 5.88 0.41
C PRO A 309 15.47 5.10 -0.06
N THR A 310 16.07 4.37 0.87
CA THR A 310 17.33 3.66 0.64
C THR A 310 17.14 2.19 0.95
N ASN A 311 17.56 1.33 0.04
CA ASN A 311 17.55 -0.12 0.17
C ASN A 311 18.98 -0.68 0.17
N TYR A 312 19.33 -1.40 1.22
CA TYR A 312 20.51 -2.25 1.29
C TYR A 312 20.09 -3.67 0.92
N SER A 313 20.81 -4.32 0.03
CA SER A 313 20.52 -5.68 -0.39
C SER A 313 21.81 -6.49 -0.42
N TRP A 314 21.76 -7.72 0.07
CA TRP A 314 22.87 -8.66 0.03
C TRP A 314 22.39 -10.08 -0.18
N ASN A 315 23.21 -10.87 -0.82
CA ASN A 315 22.94 -12.30 -1.03
C ASN A 315 24.23 -13.11 -1.00
N LEU A 316 24.07 -14.36 -0.63
CA LEU A 316 25.08 -15.41 -0.77
C LEU A 316 24.39 -16.63 -1.36
N ASN A 317 24.90 -17.15 -2.45
CA ASN A 317 24.33 -18.28 -3.16
C ASN A 317 25.42 -19.32 -3.42
N VAL A 318 25.12 -20.59 -3.12
CA VAL A 318 25.97 -21.75 -3.40
C VAL A 318 25.21 -22.68 -4.33
N GLN A 319 25.78 -22.97 -5.46
CA GLN A 319 25.25 -23.89 -6.46
C GLN A 319 26.17 -25.10 -6.57
N TYR A 320 25.58 -26.30 -6.53
CA TYR A 320 26.32 -27.56 -6.64
C TYR A 320 25.60 -28.59 -7.50
N GLU A 321 26.24 -29.02 -8.58
CA GLU A 321 25.81 -30.15 -9.37
C GLU A 321 26.37 -31.45 -8.72
N PHE A 322 25.57 -32.07 -7.84
CA PHE A 322 25.98 -33.21 -7.04
C PHE A 322 25.87 -34.55 -7.79
N LEU A 323 25.03 -34.63 -8.82
CA LEU A 323 24.92 -35.74 -9.77
C LEU A 323 24.65 -35.16 -11.16
N PRO A 324 24.95 -35.91 -12.24
CA PRO A 324 24.59 -35.49 -13.59
C PRO A 324 23.11 -35.15 -13.70
N SER A 325 22.79 -33.97 -14.19
CA SER A 325 21.44 -33.41 -14.31
C SER A 325 20.77 -33.00 -12.98
N TYR A 326 21.43 -33.12 -11.83
CA TYR A 326 20.89 -32.68 -10.53
C TYR A 326 21.69 -31.50 -10.00
N THR A 327 21.01 -30.39 -9.74
CA THR A 327 21.61 -29.19 -9.17
C THR A 327 20.92 -28.86 -7.85
N LEU A 328 21.72 -28.66 -6.81
CA LEU A 328 21.31 -28.06 -5.55
C LEU A 328 21.75 -26.60 -5.54
N GLU A 329 20.84 -25.73 -5.20
CA GLU A 329 21.12 -24.31 -4.95
C GLU A 329 20.64 -23.95 -3.55
N VAL A 330 21.53 -23.38 -2.73
CA VAL A 330 21.19 -22.85 -1.41
C VAL A 330 21.62 -21.40 -1.34
N GLY A 331 20.69 -20.53 -1.04
CA GLY A 331 20.91 -19.10 -0.99
C GLY A 331 20.39 -18.45 0.28
N TYR A 332 21.13 -17.50 0.77
CA TYR A 332 20.67 -16.55 1.74
C TYR A 332 20.47 -15.20 1.07
N VAL A 333 19.31 -14.57 1.28
CA VAL A 333 18.99 -13.23 0.77
C VAL A 333 18.55 -12.36 1.94
N GLY A 334 19.17 -11.20 2.05
CA GLY A 334 18.80 -10.18 3.02
C GLY A 334 18.60 -8.82 2.36
N SER A 335 17.68 -8.06 2.90
CA SER A 335 17.54 -6.65 2.55
C SER A 335 17.07 -5.82 3.74
N ARG A 336 17.42 -4.55 3.73
CA ARG A 336 16.93 -3.54 4.66
C ARG A 336 16.60 -2.26 3.90
N GLY A 337 15.35 -1.83 4.01
CA GLY A 337 14.91 -0.53 3.52
C GLY A 337 14.81 0.44 4.69
N VAL A 338 15.41 1.61 4.54
CA VAL A 338 15.29 2.71 5.49
C VAL A 338 14.73 3.93 4.78
N HIS A 339 14.19 4.87 5.53
CA HIS A 339 13.53 6.06 5.00
C HIS A 339 12.35 5.70 4.08
N GLN A 340 11.69 4.56 4.33
CA GLN A 340 10.51 4.18 3.58
C GLN A 340 9.32 5.09 3.92
N SER A 341 8.48 5.34 2.94
CA SER A 341 7.32 6.18 3.14
C SER A 341 6.32 5.55 4.09
N THR A 342 5.94 6.31 5.10
CA THR A 342 4.83 6.00 6.00
C THR A 342 3.89 7.19 6.05
N SER A 343 2.63 6.94 6.33
CA SER A 343 1.66 8.02 6.58
C SER A 343 1.09 7.88 8.00
N PHE A 344 0.89 9.01 8.65
CA PHE A 344 0.19 9.08 9.92
C PHE A 344 -0.66 10.35 10.01
N GLN A 345 -1.58 10.36 10.94
CA GLN A 345 -2.44 11.51 11.15
C GLN A 345 -1.75 12.47 12.13
N THR A 346 -1.30 13.61 11.64
CA THR A 346 -0.59 14.59 12.46
C THR A 346 -1.49 15.39 13.38
N ASN A 347 -2.78 15.45 13.07
CA ASN A 347 -3.74 16.22 13.82
C ASN A 347 -4.74 15.33 14.59
N ALA A 348 -4.38 14.06 14.86
CA ALA A 348 -5.23 13.15 15.60
C ALA A 348 -5.60 13.74 16.97
N ALA A 349 -6.86 13.58 17.36
CA ALA A 349 -7.39 14.12 18.61
C ALA A 349 -6.90 13.30 19.81
N PRO A 350 -6.09 13.85 20.74
CA PRO A 350 -5.67 13.11 21.94
C PRO A 350 -6.88 12.80 22.84
N LEU A 351 -6.79 11.74 23.64
CA LEU A 351 -7.84 11.36 24.57
C LEU A 351 -8.10 12.43 25.64
N LYS A 352 -7.04 13.04 26.14
CA LYS A 352 -7.14 14.15 27.09
C LYS A 352 -6.62 15.44 26.46
N LYS A 353 -7.53 16.34 26.14
CA LYS A 353 -7.25 17.75 26.01
C LYS A 353 -8.26 18.48 26.89
N ALA A 354 -8.11 18.31 28.20
CA ALA A 354 -9.02 18.83 29.23
C ALA A 354 -9.24 20.36 29.17
N ALA A 355 -8.30 21.07 28.56
CA ALA A 355 -8.35 22.55 28.56
C ALA A 355 -9.43 23.13 27.65
N LEU A 356 -9.93 22.39 26.65
CA LEU A 356 -10.86 22.95 25.67
C LEU A 356 -12.32 22.51 25.83
N THR A 357 -12.57 21.34 26.41
CA THR A 357 -13.92 20.78 26.38
C THR A 357 -14.48 20.40 27.73
N GLY A 358 -13.65 20.12 28.74
CA GLY A 358 -14.09 19.56 30.02
C GLY A 358 -14.87 18.22 29.92
N ALA A 359 -15.00 17.69 28.72
CA ALA A 359 -15.79 16.49 28.44
C ALA A 359 -14.91 15.27 28.18
N ASP A 360 -15.41 14.08 28.48
CA ASP A 360 -14.77 12.82 28.16
C ASP A 360 -14.56 12.66 26.64
N PRO A 361 -13.48 11.99 26.21
CA PRO A 361 -13.23 11.76 24.80
C PRO A 361 -14.38 11.01 24.13
N ALA A 362 -14.94 11.60 23.10
CA ALA A 362 -16.02 11.02 22.31
C ALA A 362 -15.85 11.36 20.83
N THR A 363 -16.55 10.66 19.97
CA THR A 363 -16.53 10.90 18.53
C THR A 363 -17.07 12.30 18.18
N GLY A 364 -18.05 12.80 18.93
CA GLY A 364 -18.67 14.11 18.71
C GLY A 364 -17.79 15.31 19.08
N ASN A 365 -16.73 15.12 19.86
CA ASN A 365 -15.86 16.21 20.31
C ASN A 365 -14.43 16.14 19.75
N VAL A 366 -14.20 15.32 18.74
CA VAL A 366 -12.89 15.14 18.08
C VAL A 366 -12.29 16.49 17.68
N ASN A 367 -13.06 17.31 16.99
CA ASN A 367 -12.59 18.58 16.44
C ASN A 367 -12.23 19.64 17.49
N LEU A 368 -12.68 19.46 18.73
CA LEU A 368 -12.31 20.32 19.86
C LEU A 368 -11.00 19.86 20.53
N ARG A 369 -10.62 18.60 20.31
CA ARG A 369 -9.45 17.98 20.93
C ARG A 369 -8.22 17.95 20.04
N VAL A 370 -8.35 18.24 18.74
CA VAL A 370 -7.21 18.24 17.81
C VAL A 370 -6.12 19.24 18.24
N PRO A 371 -4.83 18.93 17.99
CA PRO A 371 -3.73 19.86 18.26
C PRO A 371 -3.85 21.19 17.52
N ALA A 372 -4.16 21.16 16.22
CA ALA A 372 -4.37 22.34 15.40
C ALA A 372 -5.85 22.51 15.10
N LEU A 373 -6.49 23.50 15.71
CA LEU A 373 -7.91 23.80 15.50
C LEU A 373 -8.18 24.23 14.06
N GLY A 374 -9.31 23.83 13.51
CA GLY A 374 -9.69 24.14 12.13
C GLY A 374 -9.07 23.23 11.07
N VAL A 375 -8.13 22.37 11.44
CA VAL A 375 -7.58 21.32 10.60
C VAL A 375 -8.22 19.99 10.95
N ALA A 376 -8.57 19.19 9.94
CA ALA A 376 -9.20 17.90 10.17
C ALA A 376 -8.28 16.95 10.96
N ALA A 377 -8.86 16.24 11.93
CA ALA A 377 -8.14 15.20 12.65
C ALA A 377 -7.57 14.12 11.73
N SER A 378 -8.24 13.88 10.59
CA SER A 378 -7.82 12.93 9.55
C SER A 378 -6.73 13.45 8.61
N SER A 379 -6.22 14.67 8.81
CA SER A 379 -5.12 15.20 7.99
C SER A 379 -3.91 14.30 8.05
N LYS A 380 -3.37 13.98 6.87
CA LYS A 380 -2.31 12.98 6.71
C LYS A 380 -0.97 13.66 6.53
N PHE A 381 0.00 13.17 7.25
CA PHE A 381 1.41 13.46 7.02
C PHE A 381 2.08 12.24 6.39
N ILE A 382 2.70 12.45 5.25
CA ILE A 382 3.49 11.40 4.60
C ILE A 382 4.95 11.66 4.96
N ASN A 383 5.48 10.82 5.81
CA ASN A 383 6.86 10.90 6.26
C ASN A 383 7.67 9.74 5.66
N ASN A 384 8.77 10.07 5.05
CA ASN A 384 9.69 9.12 4.44
C ASN A 384 10.96 8.89 5.26
N THR A 385 11.03 9.38 6.49
CA THR A 385 12.18 9.16 7.37
C THR A 385 11.97 8.03 8.38
N LEU A 386 10.72 7.69 8.66
CA LEU A 386 10.34 6.78 9.73
C LEU A 386 10.15 5.32 9.30
N GLY A 387 9.89 5.08 8.01
CA GLY A 387 9.65 3.73 7.53
C GLY A 387 10.92 2.88 7.53
N ASP A 388 10.84 1.70 8.12
CA ASP A 388 11.89 0.67 8.12
C ASP A 388 11.30 -0.63 7.57
N MET A 389 12.07 -1.36 6.80
CA MET A 389 11.76 -2.71 6.37
C MET A 389 12.99 -3.61 6.48
N LYS A 390 12.77 -4.86 6.84
CA LYS A 390 13.82 -5.86 6.94
C LYS A 390 13.31 -7.19 6.41
N TYR A 391 14.07 -7.77 5.50
CA TYR A 391 13.81 -9.09 4.93
C TYR A 391 15.02 -9.98 5.10
N ASN A 392 14.81 -11.21 5.53
CA ASN A 392 15.83 -12.26 5.55
C ASN A 392 15.20 -13.56 5.10
N SER A 393 15.87 -14.30 4.23
CA SER A 393 15.41 -15.61 3.76
C SER A 393 16.54 -16.58 3.56
N LEU A 394 16.26 -17.84 3.89
CA LEU A 394 17.02 -19.00 3.45
C LEU A 394 16.21 -19.70 2.36
N GLN A 395 16.81 -19.91 1.20
CA GLN A 395 16.18 -20.49 0.03
C GLN A 395 16.97 -21.74 -0.40
N GLY A 396 16.27 -22.83 -0.66
CA GLY A 396 16.86 -24.05 -1.17
C GLY A 396 16.09 -24.54 -2.39
N THR A 397 16.78 -24.87 -3.46
CA THR A 397 16.20 -25.45 -4.68
C THR A 397 16.98 -26.66 -5.12
N VAL A 398 16.25 -27.77 -5.29
CA VAL A 398 16.79 -28.95 -5.98
C VAL A 398 16.11 -29.02 -7.34
N ARG A 399 16.92 -29.05 -8.39
CA ARG A 399 16.46 -29.17 -9.77
C ARG A 399 17.02 -30.39 -10.43
N LYS A 400 16.18 -31.14 -11.10
CA LYS A 400 16.55 -32.21 -12.02
C LYS A 400 16.18 -31.82 -13.43
N SER A 401 17.17 -31.67 -14.31
CA SER A 401 16.96 -31.52 -15.75
C SER A 401 16.42 -32.82 -16.35
N LEU A 402 15.65 -32.71 -17.43
CA LEU A 402 15.02 -33.85 -18.05
C LEU A 402 16.06 -34.92 -18.42
N SER A 403 15.99 -36.05 -17.74
CA SER A 403 16.75 -37.24 -18.05
C SER A 403 15.98 -38.46 -17.58
N HIS A 404 16.04 -39.57 -18.36
CA HIS A 404 15.24 -40.75 -18.10
C HIS A 404 13.74 -40.48 -17.90
N GLY A 405 13.19 -39.56 -18.68
CA GLY A 405 11.80 -39.16 -18.63
C GLY A 405 11.42 -38.23 -17.49
N LEU A 406 12.22 -38.05 -16.44
CA LEU A 406 11.89 -37.27 -15.25
C LEU A 406 12.57 -35.90 -15.25
N SER A 407 11.78 -34.86 -14.98
CA SER A 407 12.25 -33.51 -14.64
C SER A 407 11.49 -32.98 -13.43
N PHE A 408 12.16 -32.24 -12.55
CA PHE A 408 11.49 -31.54 -11.46
C PHE A 408 12.30 -30.33 -10.94
N ALA A 409 11.61 -29.43 -10.28
CA ALA A 409 12.18 -28.37 -9.47
C ALA A 409 11.41 -28.29 -8.14
N ALA A 410 12.08 -28.58 -7.04
CA ALA A 410 11.56 -28.46 -5.69
C ALA A 410 12.25 -27.30 -4.99
N SER A 411 11.50 -26.29 -4.57
CA SER A 411 12.02 -25.09 -3.92
C SER A 411 11.37 -24.88 -2.56
N TYR A 412 12.19 -24.56 -1.58
CA TYR A 412 11.73 -24.20 -0.24
C TYR A 412 12.31 -22.85 0.17
N THR A 413 11.47 -21.99 0.69
CA THR A 413 11.84 -20.69 1.24
C THR A 413 11.37 -20.59 2.67
N PHE A 414 12.31 -20.34 3.57
CA PHE A 414 12.03 -19.82 4.91
C PHE A 414 12.38 -18.35 4.94
N SER A 415 11.42 -17.48 5.28
CA SER A 415 11.68 -16.05 5.30
C SER A 415 11.03 -15.35 6.49
N ARG A 416 11.61 -14.21 6.86
CA ARG A 416 11.04 -13.26 7.80
C ARG A 416 11.13 -11.87 7.21
N ALA A 417 9.98 -11.27 6.99
CA ALA A 417 9.85 -9.88 6.56
C ALA A 417 9.19 -9.07 7.67
N PHE A 418 9.80 -7.95 8.00
CA PHE A 418 9.26 -6.96 8.92
C PHE A 418 9.20 -5.63 8.22
N ASN A 419 8.18 -4.85 8.48
CA ASN A 419 8.12 -3.48 8.00
C ASN A 419 7.31 -2.60 8.96
N THR A 420 7.57 -1.30 8.89
CA THR A 420 6.65 -0.31 9.45
C THR A 420 5.38 -0.27 8.59
N SER A 421 4.21 -0.17 9.22
CA SER A 421 2.96 0.00 8.48
C SER A 421 3.05 1.20 7.53
N GLN A 422 2.41 1.09 6.38
CA GLN A 422 2.25 2.25 5.49
C GLN A 422 1.41 3.35 6.13
N MET A 423 0.52 2.98 7.06
CA MET A 423 -0.24 3.93 7.86
C MET A 423 -0.03 3.61 9.34
N ILE A 424 0.52 4.57 10.07
CA ILE A 424 0.67 4.49 11.51
C ILE A 424 -0.69 4.80 12.14
N ASP A 425 -1.03 4.03 13.16
CA ASP A 425 -2.25 4.21 13.94
C ASP A 425 -2.38 5.66 14.44
N PRO A 426 -3.49 6.34 14.12
CA PRO A 426 -3.66 7.75 14.50
C PRO A 426 -3.69 7.98 16.01
N SER A 427 -4.09 6.98 16.79
CA SER A 427 -4.08 7.09 18.26
C SER A 427 -2.69 7.26 18.85
N ILE A 428 -1.66 6.91 18.07
CA ILE A 428 -0.28 6.90 18.52
C ILE A 428 0.44 8.21 18.15
N THR A 429 -0.07 8.99 17.22
CA THR A 429 0.59 10.21 16.71
C THR A 429 0.61 11.38 17.70
N SER A 430 -0.20 11.32 18.75
CA SER A 430 -0.25 12.34 19.80
C SER A 430 0.76 12.14 20.91
N ILE A 431 1.66 11.15 20.81
CA ILE A 431 2.63 10.83 21.86
C ILE A 431 3.83 11.76 21.78
N SER A 432 4.24 12.26 22.91
CA SER A 432 5.46 13.06 23.07
C SER A 432 6.75 12.26 22.80
N ASP A 433 6.70 10.95 22.85
CA ASP A 433 7.82 10.08 22.47
C ASP A 433 7.63 9.55 21.04
N SER A 434 8.31 10.15 20.09
CA SER A 434 8.29 9.79 18.67
C SER A 434 8.71 8.34 18.35
N ARG A 435 9.27 7.61 19.32
CA ARG A 435 9.67 6.20 19.17
C ARG A 435 8.51 5.23 19.38
N TYR A 436 7.51 5.63 20.14
CA TYR A 436 6.39 4.77 20.51
C TYR A 436 5.52 4.36 19.32
N PRO A 437 5.17 5.25 18.39
CA PRO A 437 4.42 4.91 17.20
C PRO A 437 5.10 3.83 16.35
N LEU A 438 6.42 3.90 16.25
CA LEU A 438 7.20 2.97 15.42
C LEU A 438 7.20 1.54 15.97
N ILE A 439 7.23 1.38 17.29
CA ILE A 439 7.23 0.05 17.93
C ILE A 439 5.92 -0.69 17.64
N LEU A 440 4.77 -0.01 17.71
CA LEU A 440 3.46 -0.62 17.45
C LEU A 440 3.17 -0.79 15.95
N ALA A 441 3.68 0.12 15.13
CA ALA A 441 3.54 0.05 13.68
C ALA A 441 4.50 -0.94 13.03
N TYR A 442 5.59 -1.33 13.70
CA TYR A 442 6.57 -2.28 13.20
C TYR A 442 6.15 -3.71 13.52
N GLY A 443 5.97 -4.52 12.53
CA GLY A 443 5.54 -5.91 12.67
C GLY A 443 5.90 -6.76 11.46
N LEU A 444 5.48 -8.03 11.50
CA LEU A 444 5.62 -8.91 10.34
C LEU A 444 4.84 -8.31 9.16
N ASN A 445 5.43 -8.39 7.99
CA ASN A 445 4.76 -7.96 6.76
C ASN A 445 3.61 -8.91 6.44
N GLU A 446 2.42 -8.36 6.20
CA GLU A 446 1.19 -9.13 5.97
C GLU A 446 1.08 -9.71 4.55
N ASP A 447 2.00 -9.32 3.65
CA ASP A 447 1.98 -9.76 2.25
C ASP A 447 2.80 -11.01 1.97
N TYR A 448 3.45 -11.61 2.97
CA TYR A 448 4.31 -12.76 2.77
C TYR A 448 3.94 -13.95 3.66
N SER A 449 4.38 -15.15 3.23
CA SER A 449 4.23 -16.38 4.00
C SER A 449 5.61 -16.81 4.53
N PRO A 450 5.75 -17.07 5.85
CA PRO A 450 7.05 -17.41 6.45
C PRO A 450 7.70 -18.67 5.88
N HIS A 451 6.91 -19.67 5.56
CA HIS A 451 7.35 -20.93 4.96
C HIS A 451 6.60 -21.17 3.67
N ARG A 452 7.33 -21.43 2.60
CA ARG A 452 6.76 -21.75 1.30
C ARG A 452 7.57 -22.86 0.62
N PHE A 453 6.89 -23.94 0.28
CA PHE A 453 7.40 -25.02 -0.56
C PHE A 453 6.64 -25.03 -1.88
N THR A 454 7.37 -25.16 -2.97
CA THR A 454 6.81 -25.35 -4.31
C THR A 454 7.50 -26.51 -5.00
N LEU A 455 6.72 -27.33 -5.69
CA LEU A 455 7.21 -28.43 -6.51
C LEU A 455 6.59 -28.31 -7.90
N GLN A 456 7.42 -28.33 -8.92
CA GLN A 456 7.01 -28.51 -10.31
C GLN A 456 7.65 -29.81 -10.80
N TYR A 457 6.87 -30.65 -11.48
CA TYR A 457 7.38 -31.93 -11.97
C TYR A 457 6.76 -32.33 -13.29
N GLY A 458 7.51 -33.13 -14.03
CA GLY A 458 7.05 -33.76 -15.25
C GLY A 458 7.72 -35.09 -15.43
N TYR A 459 6.95 -36.12 -15.84
CA TYR A 459 7.44 -37.44 -16.15
C TYR A 459 6.88 -37.93 -17.48
N ASP A 460 7.75 -38.15 -18.42
CA ASP A 460 7.45 -38.79 -19.70
C ASP A 460 7.56 -40.31 -19.51
N PHE A 461 6.47 -41.03 -19.69
CA PHE A 461 6.48 -42.48 -19.56
C PHE A 461 7.32 -43.12 -20.67
N PRO A 462 8.05 -44.20 -20.35
CA PRO A 462 8.83 -44.91 -21.37
C PRO A 462 7.95 -45.43 -22.50
N SER A 463 8.50 -45.38 -23.72
CA SER A 463 7.81 -45.94 -24.87
C SER A 463 7.70 -47.46 -24.75
N VAL A 464 6.52 -47.97 -25.00
CA VAL A 464 6.25 -49.41 -25.04
C VAL A 464 6.72 -49.96 -26.39
N LYS A 465 7.67 -50.89 -26.36
CA LYS A 465 8.16 -51.56 -27.56
C LYS A 465 7.07 -52.50 -28.11
N GLY A 466 6.10 -51.95 -28.84
CA GLY A 466 5.02 -52.71 -29.47
C GLY A 466 4.41 -51.90 -30.58
N GLY A 467 4.28 -52.43 -31.76
CA GLY A 467 3.58 -51.79 -32.87
C GLY A 467 2.07 -51.97 -32.76
N GLY A 468 1.33 -51.28 -33.65
CA GLY A 468 -0.13 -51.37 -33.75
C GLY A 468 -0.91 -50.59 -32.67
N VAL A 469 -2.10 -51.04 -32.35
CA VAL A 469 -3.02 -50.36 -31.44
C VAL A 469 -2.46 -50.19 -30.03
N ALA A 470 -1.69 -51.17 -29.53
CA ALA A 470 -1.09 -51.08 -28.20
C ALA A 470 -0.06 -49.94 -28.11
N GLY A 471 0.78 -49.74 -29.12
CA GLY A 471 1.69 -48.60 -29.19
C GLY A 471 0.94 -47.26 -29.21
N ILE A 472 -0.11 -47.17 -30.02
CA ILE A 472 -0.93 -45.94 -30.08
C ILE A 472 -1.56 -45.62 -28.74
N LEU A 473 -2.03 -46.60 -27.99
CA LEU A 473 -2.73 -46.37 -26.70
C LEU A 473 -1.76 -46.14 -25.54
N LEU A 474 -0.61 -46.79 -25.50
CA LEU A 474 0.28 -46.81 -24.35
C LEU A 474 1.46 -45.86 -24.47
N ASP A 475 1.89 -45.47 -25.67
CA ASP A 475 2.97 -44.51 -25.88
C ASP A 475 2.54 -43.04 -25.77
N GLY A 476 3.51 -42.16 -25.50
CA GLY A 476 3.34 -40.71 -25.53
C GLY A 476 2.54 -40.15 -24.35
N TRP A 477 2.49 -40.88 -23.26
CA TRP A 477 1.93 -40.36 -22.01
C TRP A 477 2.94 -39.53 -21.25
N ARG A 478 2.45 -38.43 -20.67
CA ARG A 478 3.19 -37.58 -19.75
C ARG A 478 2.30 -37.19 -18.59
N VAL A 479 2.82 -37.23 -17.39
CA VAL A 479 2.24 -36.60 -16.23
C VAL A 479 3.05 -35.38 -15.86
N SER A 480 2.41 -34.28 -15.56
CA SER A 480 3.06 -33.07 -15.04
C SER A 480 2.16 -32.39 -14.03
N GLY A 481 2.75 -31.60 -13.16
CA GLY A 481 1.96 -30.89 -12.16
C GLY A 481 2.79 -29.94 -11.34
N GLN A 482 2.07 -29.27 -10.46
CA GLN A 482 2.67 -28.38 -9.46
C GLN A 482 2.00 -28.55 -8.10
N ALA A 483 2.79 -28.33 -7.06
CA ALA A 483 2.29 -28.27 -5.71
C ALA A 483 2.76 -26.98 -5.03
N THR A 484 1.90 -26.38 -4.22
CA THR A 484 2.23 -25.24 -3.36
C THR A 484 1.77 -25.55 -1.95
N ILE A 485 2.70 -25.54 -1.01
CA ILE A 485 2.43 -25.69 0.42
C ILE A 485 3.05 -24.49 1.12
N GLN A 486 2.23 -23.70 1.82
CA GLN A 486 2.71 -22.50 2.50
C GLN A 486 1.91 -22.20 3.76
N ASN A 487 2.57 -21.52 4.71
CA ASN A 487 1.88 -20.98 5.88
C ASN A 487 0.93 -19.84 5.47
N GLY A 488 -0.04 -19.57 6.32
CA GLY A 488 -0.86 -18.37 6.21
C GLY A 488 -0.04 -17.09 6.37
N ARG A 489 -0.60 -15.99 5.90
CA ARG A 489 0.00 -14.66 6.03
C ARG A 489 -0.25 -14.11 7.44
N PRO A 490 0.67 -13.30 7.97
CA PRO A 490 0.43 -12.57 9.20
C PRO A 490 -0.76 -11.62 9.07
N MET A 491 -1.51 -11.42 10.14
CA MET A 491 -2.70 -10.57 10.18
C MET A 491 -2.72 -9.72 11.44
N SER A 492 -3.20 -8.49 11.29
CA SER A 492 -3.50 -7.58 12.40
C SER A 492 -5.00 -7.63 12.72
N ILE A 493 -5.33 -7.42 13.97
CA ILE A 493 -6.72 -7.25 14.41
C ILE A 493 -6.97 -5.75 14.59
N GLY A 494 -7.97 -5.23 13.89
CA GLY A 494 -8.31 -3.80 13.91
C GLY A 494 -9.64 -3.51 14.59
N ASP A 495 -9.77 -2.29 15.13
CA ASP A 495 -11.01 -1.75 15.68
C ASP A 495 -11.30 -0.36 15.14
N SER A 496 -12.23 -0.25 14.19
CA SER A 496 -12.57 1.02 13.57
C SER A 496 -13.33 1.98 14.51
N ASN A 497 -13.97 1.49 15.57
CA ASN A 497 -14.67 2.35 16.52
C ASN A 497 -13.68 3.11 17.41
N LEU A 498 -12.59 2.45 17.80
CA LEU A 498 -11.50 3.15 18.50
C LEU A 498 -10.93 4.27 17.65
N GLY A 499 -10.70 4.02 16.36
CA GLY A 499 -10.19 5.02 15.43
C GLY A 499 -11.03 6.30 15.36
N LYS A 500 -12.36 6.17 15.43
CA LYS A 500 -13.29 7.31 15.40
C LYS A 500 -13.08 8.29 16.56
N ILE A 501 -12.68 7.80 17.73
CA ILE A 501 -12.42 8.65 18.92
C ILE A 501 -11.25 9.61 18.66
N PHE A 502 -10.33 9.23 17.80
CA PHE A 502 -9.17 10.05 17.39
C PHE A 502 -9.41 10.85 16.10
N GLY A 503 -10.59 10.68 15.49
CA GLY A 503 -10.93 11.31 14.21
C GLY A 503 -10.29 10.60 13.01
N GLY A 504 -9.88 9.36 13.18
CA GLY A 504 -9.29 8.55 12.11
C GLY A 504 -10.33 7.97 11.17
N MET A 505 -9.96 7.85 9.89
CA MET A 505 -10.77 7.17 8.86
C MET A 505 -10.47 5.67 8.78
N GLY A 506 -9.46 5.19 9.48
CA GLY A 506 -9.00 3.79 9.47
C GLY A 506 -9.03 3.16 10.84
N GLY A 507 -8.98 1.83 10.86
CA GLY A 507 -8.94 1.08 12.11
C GLY A 507 -7.65 1.34 12.88
N THR A 508 -7.78 1.55 14.15
CA THR A 508 -6.68 1.36 15.10
C THR A 508 -6.49 -0.12 15.34
N MET A 509 -5.36 -0.51 15.90
CA MET A 509 -5.19 -1.88 16.43
C MET A 509 -6.25 -2.15 17.50
N ALA A 510 -6.70 -3.39 17.60
CA ALA A 510 -7.64 -3.76 18.63
C ALA A 510 -7.00 -3.70 20.03
N GLN A 511 -7.82 -3.45 21.04
CA GLN A 511 -7.41 -3.42 22.44
C GLN A 511 -7.65 -4.78 23.07
N PHE A 512 -6.66 -5.34 23.75
CA PHE A 512 -6.85 -6.53 24.59
C PHE A 512 -7.69 -6.23 25.83
N CYS A 513 -8.46 -7.21 26.26
CA CYS A 513 -9.08 -7.22 27.57
C CYS A 513 -8.02 -7.24 28.69
N SER A 514 -8.36 -6.68 29.85
CA SER A 514 -7.45 -6.68 31.00
C SER A 514 -7.00 -8.10 31.37
N GLY A 515 -5.70 -8.31 31.49
CA GLY A 515 -5.10 -9.60 31.79
C GLY A 515 -4.93 -10.55 30.59
N MET A 516 -5.42 -10.17 29.41
CA MET A 516 -5.24 -10.92 28.16
C MET A 516 -4.14 -10.32 27.28
N GLY A 517 -3.58 -11.14 26.41
CA GLY A 517 -2.53 -10.75 25.50
C GLY A 517 -2.44 -11.65 24.27
N LYS A 518 -1.35 -11.55 23.55
CA LYS A 518 -1.13 -12.30 22.30
C LYS A 518 -1.25 -13.82 22.46
N ALA A 519 -0.91 -14.37 23.62
CA ALA A 519 -1.00 -15.81 23.89
C ALA A 519 -2.45 -16.31 23.95
N ASP A 520 -3.39 -15.42 24.29
CA ASP A 520 -4.80 -15.76 24.46
C ASP A 520 -5.61 -15.69 23.15
N VAL A 521 -4.96 -15.30 22.05
CA VAL A 521 -5.61 -15.12 20.75
C VAL A 521 -5.77 -16.43 20.00
N ALA A 522 -4.85 -17.37 20.17
CA ALA A 522 -4.89 -18.63 19.43
C ALA A 522 -6.05 -19.52 19.88
N THR A 523 -6.75 -20.11 18.92
CA THR A 523 -7.76 -21.16 19.17
C THR A 523 -7.25 -22.51 18.68
N SER A 524 -7.76 -23.59 19.28
CA SER A 524 -7.54 -24.97 18.87
C SER A 524 -8.88 -25.64 18.59
N GLY A 525 -8.86 -26.81 17.97
CA GLY A 525 -10.08 -27.57 17.69
C GLY A 525 -10.08 -28.16 16.29
N SER A 526 -11.22 -28.71 15.89
CA SER A 526 -11.45 -29.25 14.55
C SER A 526 -11.40 -28.15 13.47
N THR A 527 -11.33 -28.54 12.22
CA THR A 527 -11.42 -27.59 11.10
C THR A 527 -12.70 -26.75 11.17
N GLN A 528 -13.82 -27.37 11.53
CA GLN A 528 -15.10 -26.68 11.66
C GLN A 528 -15.10 -25.66 12.81
N ASP A 529 -14.53 -26.01 13.95
CA ASP A 529 -14.39 -25.09 15.09
C ASP A 529 -13.56 -23.86 14.68
N ARG A 530 -12.46 -24.08 13.95
CA ARG A 530 -11.59 -23.00 13.47
C ARG A 530 -12.21 -22.16 12.36
N VAL A 531 -13.07 -22.71 11.52
CA VAL A 531 -13.83 -21.93 10.52
C VAL A 531 -14.81 -20.99 11.22
N ASN A 532 -15.45 -21.46 12.30
CA ASN A 532 -16.43 -20.71 13.09
C ASN A 532 -15.81 -19.81 14.18
N GLY A 533 -14.51 -19.91 14.42
CA GLY A 533 -13.79 -19.13 15.44
C GLY A 533 -12.28 -19.30 15.27
N TYR A 534 -11.73 -18.67 14.24
CA TYR A 534 -10.32 -18.85 13.87
C TYR A 534 -9.36 -18.36 14.96
N PHE A 535 -9.78 -17.35 15.69
CA PHE A 535 -9.08 -16.83 16.85
C PHE A 535 -10.08 -16.45 17.95
N ASN A 536 -9.58 -16.31 19.16
CA ASN A 536 -10.38 -15.94 20.32
C ASN A 536 -10.79 -14.46 20.26
N THR A 537 -12.00 -14.18 19.80
CA THR A 537 -12.56 -12.83 19.72
C THR A 537 -12.78 -12.19 21.08
N MET A 538 -12.99 -13.01 22.15
CA MET A 538 -13.19 -12.56 23.52
C MET A 538 -11.92 -12.01 24.18
N ALA A 539 -10.76 -12.20 23.54
CA ALA A 539 -9.51 -11.57 23.99
C ALA A 539 -9.50 -10.04 23.76
N PHE A 540 -10.45 -9.52 22.96
CA PHE A 540 -10.49 -8.12 22.59
C PHE A 540 -11.71 -7.41 23.15
N THR A 541 -11.57 -6.13 23.50
CA THR A 541 -12.66 -5.30 24.07
C THR A 541 -13.89 -5.24 23.18
N ALA A 542 -13.70 -5.22 21.87
CA ALA A 542 -14.79 -5.23 20.90
C ALA A 542 -15.56 -6.57 20.83
N GLY A 543 -15.02 -7.65 21.34
CA GLY A 543 -15.71 -8.94 21.49
C GLY A 543 -16.78 -8.98 22.58
N GLY A 544 -16.95 -7.91 23.33
CA GLY A 544 -18.01 -7.74 24.33
C GLY A 544 -17.73 -8.35 25.70
N ALA A 545 -16.58 -9.02 25.89
CA ALA A 545 -16.27 -9.71 27.15
C ALA A 545 -15.78 -8.81 28.28
N CYS A 546 -15.25 -7.66 27.97
CA CYS A 546 -14.75 -6.70 28.94
C CYS A 546 -15.39 -5.34 28.72
N ALA A 547 -15.79 -4.73 29.83
CA ALA A 547 -16.44 -3.43 29.83
C ALA A 547 -15.63 -2.39 29.06
N ALA A 548 -16.33 -1.48 28.43
CA ALA A 548 -15.81 -0.36 27.68
C ALA A 548 -15.02 0.63 28.55
N SER A 549 -13.88 0.19 29.10
CA SER A 549 -12.87 1.13 29.57
C SER A 549 -12.16 1.71 28.35
N LEU A 550 -11.95 3.01 28.32
CA LEU A 550 -11.14 3.65 27.29
C LEU A 550 -9.79 2.90 27.19
N PRO A 551 -9.38 2.53 26.00
CA PRO A 551 -8.16 1.77 25.82
C PRO A 551 -6.95 2.57 26.32
N GLN A 552 -6.04 1.91 27.03
CA GLN A 552 -4.81 2.52 27.51
C GLN A 552 -3.63 1.71 26.98
N ILE A 553 -2.61 2.38 26.49
CA ILE A 553 -1.36 1.75 26.11
C ILE A 553 -0.51 1.57 27.37
N SER A 554 0.01 0.37 27.58
CA SER A 554 0.92 0.08 28.68
C SER A 554 2.14 1.01 28.63
N GLY A 555 2.40 1.72 29.72
CA GLY A 555 3.52 2.65 29.85
C GLY A 555 3.22 4.11 29.55
N ALA A 556 2.00 4.45 29.06
CA ALA A 556 1.54 5.83 29.01
C ALA A 556 0.97 6.27 30.36
N ALA A 557 1.09 7.54 30.71
CA ALA A 557 0.45 8.06 31.90
C ALA A 557 -1.07 7.88 31.80
N ALA A 558 -1.71 7.52 32.90
CA ALA A 558 -3.13 7.24 32.94
C ALA A 558 -3.92 8.41 32.33
N GLY A 559 -4.60 8.17 31.21
CA GLY A 559 -5.42 9.13 30.49
C GLY A 559 -4.71 10.02 29.47
N GLU A 560 -3.43 9.78 29.14
CA GLU A 560 -2.74 10.51 28.05
C GLU A 560 -2.93 9.83 26.70
N PHE A 561 -3.11 8.52 26.67
CA PHE A 561 -3.28 7.75 25.44
C PHE A 561 -4.35 6.69 25.55
N GLY A 562 -5.03 6.51 24.44
CA GLY A 562 -5.77 5.33 24.14
C GLY A 562 -5.54 4.94 22.69
N GLY A 563 -5.40 3.67 22.48
CA GLY A 563 -5.24 3.03 21.19
C GLY A 563 -5.15 1.55 21.45
N GLY A 564 -5.37 0.74 20.43
CA GLY A 564 -5.25 -0.68 20.61
C GLY A 564 -3.82 -1.09 20.93
N ASN A 565 -3.67 -1.98 21.88
CA ASN A 565 -2.39 -2.50 22.32
C ASN A 565 -2.05 -3.89 21.76
N SER A 566 -2.89 -4.43 20.87
CA SER A 566 -2.66 -5.76 20.31
C SER A 566 -1.35 -5.86 19.51
N GLY A 567 -0.92 -4.73 18.97
CA GLY A 567 0.20 -4.71 18.04
C GLY A 567 -0.17 -5.26 16.66
N ARG A 568 0.79 -5.18 15.76
CA ARG A 568 0.62 -5.57 14.37
C ARG A 568 0.96 -7.05 14.16
N SER A 569 0.25 -7.70 13.23
CA SER A 569 0.57 -9.04 12.73
C SER A 569 0.68 -10.11 13.82
N ILE A 570 -0.30 -10.14 14.71
CA ILE A 570 -0.29 -10.97 15.92
C ILE A 570 -0.68 -12.43 15.70
N ILE A 571 -1.28 -12.75 14.55
CA ILE A 571 -1.75 -14.10 14.21
C ILE A 571 -1.41 -14.43 12.76
N LEU A 572 -1.20 -15.71 12.45
CA LEU A 572 -1.08 -16.20 11.08
C LEU A 572 -2.44 -16.70 10.59
N GLY A 573 -2.81 -16.34 9.36
CA GLY A 573 -3.98 -16.86 8.68
C GLY A 573 -3.88 -18.35 8.32
N PRO A 574 -4.90 -18.90 7.65
CA PRO A 574 -4.86 -20.26 7.14
C PRO A 574 -3.74 -20.48 6.14
N GLY A 575 -3.08 -21.64 6.21
CA GLY A 575 -2.11 -22.07 5.23
C GLY A 575 -2.77 -22.54 3.93
N GLN A 576 -1.92 -22.80 2.92
CA GLN A 576 -2.34 -23.32 1.62
C GLN A 576 -1.63 -24.63 1.32
N HIS A 577 -2.39 -25.62 0.82
CA HIS A 577 -1.92 -26.95 0.38
C HIS A 577 -2.59 -27.29 -0.94
N ASN A 578 -2.09 -26.79 -2.04
CA ASN A 578 -2.69 -26.98 -3.36
C ASN A 578 -1.84 -27.87 -4.26
N TRP A 579 -2.49 -28.79 -4.97
CA TRP A 579 -1.87 -29.69 -5.94
C TRP A 579 -2.68 -29.65 -7.23
N ASP A 580 -1.99 -29.32 -8.33
CA ASP A 580 -2.53 -29.40 -9.67
C ASP A 580 -1.78 -30.47 -10.46
N LEU A 581 -2.51 -31.22 -11.28
CA LEU A 581 -1.98 -32.30 -12.07
C LEU A 581 -2.52 -32.26 -13.49
N SER A 582 -1.67 -32.54 -14.45
CA SER A 582 -2.04 -32.69 -15.86
C SER A 582 -1.57 -34.04 -16.38
N LEU A 583 -2.49 -34.80 -16.97
CA LEU A 583 -2.20 -36.02 -17.71
C LEU A 583 -2.33 -35.72 -19.20
N ILE A 584 -1.26 -35.93 -19.94
CA ILE A 584 -1.16 -35.56 -21.35
C ILE A 584 -0.88 -36.83 -22.17
N LYS A 585 -1.64 -37.03 -23.23
CA LYS A 585 -1.43 -38.06 -24.22
C LYS A 585 -1.10 -37.44 -25.56
N ARG A 586 0.07 -37.74 -26.12
CA ARG A 586 0.46 -37.31 -27.46
C ARG A 586 0.50 -38.51 -28.40
N THR A 587 -0.19 -38.38 -29.52
CA THR A 587 -0.22 -39.44 -30.55
C THR A 587 0.12 -38.83 -31.90
N LYS A 588 1.10 -39.41 -32.58
CA LYS A 588 1.38 -39.07 -33.97
C LYS A 588 0.24 -39.63 -34.82
N VAL A 589 -0.43 -38.80 -35.57
CA VAL A 589 -1.63 -39.19 -36.34
C VAL A 589 -1.38 -39.14 -37.84
N GLY A 590 -0.29 -38.48 -38.27
CA GLY A 590 -0.09 -38.22 -39.69
C GLY A 590 -1.19 -37.29 -40.26
N GLY A 591 -1.34 -37.17 -41.50
CA GLY A 591 -2.37 -36.39 -42.15
C GLY A 591 -1.81 -35.28 -43.04
N LEU A 592 -2.07 -34.00 -42.73
CA LEU A 592 -1.59 -32.87 -43.52
C LEU A 592 -0.06 -32.74 -43.58
N ARG A 593 0.65 -33.27 -42.55
CA ARG A 593 2.09 -33.37 -42.49
C ARG A 593 2.50 -34.66 -41.73
N GLU A 594 3.70 -35.18 -42.00
CA GLU A 594 4.22 -36.41 -41.36
C GLU A 594 4.44 -36.28 -39.84
N ASP A 595 4.63 -35.05 -39.36
CA ASP A 595 4.85 -34.70 -37.96
C ASP A 595 3.58 -34.26 -37.21
N ALA A 596 2.40 -34.39 -37.82
CA ALA A 596 1.13 -34.02 -37.19
C ALA A 596 0.86 -34.86 -35.93
N ASN A 597 0.52 -34.14 -34.85
CA ASN A 597 0.30 -34.70 -33.53
C ASN A 597 -1.09 -34.33 -33.00
N LEU A 598 -1.75 -35.30 -32.38
CA LEU A 598 -2.94 -35.12 -31.58
C LEU A 598 -2.56 -35.21 -30.11
N GLU A 599 -2.81 -34.14 -29.37
CA GLU A 599 -2.61 -34.06 -27.93
C GLU A 599 -3.95 -34.04 -27.21
N PHE A 600 -4.21 -35.05 -26.40
CA PHE A 600 -5.31 -35.07 -25.45
C PHE A 600 -4.74 -34.72 -24.06
N ARG A 601 -5.41 -33.81 -23.35
CA ARG A 601 -4.97 -33.34 -22.03
C ARG A 601 -6.14 -33.38 -21.07
N THR A 602 -5.89 -33.91 -19.87
CA THR A 602 -6.79 -33.84 -18.73
C THR A 602 -6.08 -33.08 -17.61
N GLU A 603 -6.65 -32.00 -17.14
CA GLU A 603 -6.08 -31.16 -16.11
C GLU A 603 -6.98 -31.17 -14.87
N PHE A 604 -6.37 -31.38 -13.72
CA PHE A 604 -7.01 -31.37 -12.42
C PHE A 604 -6.46 -30.22 -11.60
N PHE A 605 -7.27 -29.20 -11.38
CA PHE A 605 -6.93 -28.12 -10.47
C PHE A 605 -7.49 -28.47 -9.10
N ASN A 606 -6.69 -28.25 -8.03
CA ASN A 606 -7.01 -28.71 -6.68
C ASN A 606 -7.37 -30.20 -6.68
N MET A 607 -6.44 -31.04 -7.15
CA MET A 607 -6.65 -32.47 -7.42
C MET A 607 -7.25 -33.22 -6.25
N PHE A 608 -6.84 -32.91 -5.02
CA PHE A 608 -7.31 -33.56 -3.81
C PHE A 608 -8.62 -32.97 -3.26
N ASN A 609 -9.17 -31.97 -3.93
CA ASN A 609 -10.37 -31.23 -3.48
C ASN A 609 -10.25 -30.74 -2.04
N HIS A 610 -9.04 -30.27 -1.66
CA HIS A 610 -8.78 -29.77 -0.33
C HIS A 610 -9.20 -28.29 -0.23
N PRO A 611 -10.04 -27.89 0.73
CA PRO A 611 -10.47 -26.50 0.87
C PRO A 611 -9.25 -25.64 1.26
N GLN A 612 -9.05 -24.55 0.52
CA GLN A 612 -8.04 -23.54 0.81
C GLN A 612 -8.77 -22.33 1.41
N PHE A 613 -8.74 -22.18 2.71
CA PHE A 613 -9.50 -21.17 3.42
C PHE A 613 -8.94 -19.77 3.20
N ALA A 614 -9.83 -18.79 3.05
CA ALA A 614 -9.48 -17.37 3.10
C ALA A 614 -9.13 -16.95 4.53
N ASN A 615 -8.57 -15.76 4.67
CA ASN A 615 -8.35 -15.18 5.99
C ASN A 615 -9.69 -14.91 6.69
N PRO A 616 -9.77 -15.09 8.02
CA PRO A 616 -10.92 -14.69 8.81
C PRO A 616 -11.09 -13.17 8.78
N ALA A 617 -12.28 -12.70 9.08
CA ALA A 617 -12.51 -11.28 9.28
C ALA A 617 -11.77 -10.80 10.54
N THR A 618 -10.91 -9.79 10.38
CA THR A 618 -10.05 -9.24 11.44
C THR A 618 -10.53 -7.92 12.01
N GLY A 619 -11.58 -7.33 11.44
CA GLY A 619 -12.19 -6.10 11.95
C GLY A 619 -13.12 -6.41 13.13
N ALA A 620 -12.81 -5.90 14.31
CA ALA A 620 -13.53 -6.18 15.54
C ALA A 620 -15.02 -5.76 15.53
N ASN A 621 -15.38 -4.84 14.65
CA ASN A 621 -16.77 -4.36 14.48
C ASN A 621 -17.50 -5.06 13.32
N ASN A 622 -16.89 -6.06 12.71
CA ASN A 622 -17.53 -6.83 11.64
C ASN A 622 -18.41 -7.93 12.27
N PRO A 623 -19.66 -8.14 11.80
CA PRO A 623 -20.51 -9.25 12.27
C PRO A 623 -19.88 -10.65 12.10
N THR A 624 -18.93 -10.79 11.18
CA THR A 624 -18.19 -12.03 10.92
C THR A 624 -16.82 -12.06 11.60
N PHE A 625 -16.58 -11.23 12.61
CA PHE A 625 -15.31 -11.15 13.33
C PHE A 625 -14.83 -12.53 13.80
N GLY A 626 -13.64 -12.93 13.39
CA GLY A 626 -13.06 -14.23 13.68
C GLY A 626 -13.53 -15.40 12.80
N LEU A 627 -14.54 -15.18 11.93
CA LEU A 627 -15.08 -16.24 11.07
C LEU A 627 -14.38 -16.29 9.71
N ILE A 628 -14.26 -17.49 9.17
CA ILE A 628 -13.86 -17.72 7.79
C ILE A 628 -15.11 -17.95 6.95
N THR A 629 -15.37 -17.10 5.98
CA THR A 629 -16.61 -17.10 5.18
C THR A 629 -16.42 -17.54 3.74
N SER A 630 -15.16 -17.76 3.30
CA SER A 630 -14.85 -18.11 1.91
C SER A 630 -13.58 -18.93 1.79
N THR A 631 -13.33 -19.45 0.60
CA THR A 631 -12.10 -20.10 0.20
C THR A 631 -11.34 -19.26 -0.83
N THR A 632 -10.01 -19.42 -0.89
CA THR A 632 -9.14 -18.71 -1.85
C THR A 632 -8.97 -19.45 -3.16
N VAL A 633 -9.29 -20.73 -3.18
CA VAL A 633 -9.19 -21.60 -4.36
C VAL A 633 -10.53 -22.30 -4.54
N ASN A 634 -10.94 -22.44 -5.79
CA ASN A 634 -12.16 -23.15 -6.14
C ASN A 634 -12.08 -24.64 -5.73
N PRO A 635 -13.23 -25.31 -5.54
CA PRO A 635 -13.28 -26.75 -5.49
C PRO A 635 -12.59 -27.37 -6.71
N ARG A 636 -12.28 -28.67 -6.64
CA ARG A 636 -11.60 -29.35 -7.74
C ARG A 636 -12.31 -29.10 -9.07
N LEU A 637 -11.54 -28.57 -10.02
CA LEU A 637 -11.96 -28.38 -11.40
C LEU A 637 -11.23 -29.38 -12.29
N ILE A 638 -11.96 -30.03 -13.19
CA ILE A 638 -11.40 -30.95 -14.18
C ILE A 638 -11.66 -30.36 -15.56
N GLN A 639 -10.59 -30.22 -16.33
CA GLN A 639 -10.67 -29.68 -17.68
C GLN A 639 -10.11 -30.70 -18.69
N PHE A 640 -10.79 -30.84 -19.82
CA PHE A 640 -10.32 -31.65 -20.94
C PHE A 640 -10.01 -30.74 -22.11
N ALA A 641 -8.91 -31.04 -22.80
CA ALA A 641 -8.52 -30.33 -24.01
C ALA A 641 -8.02 -31.31 -25.06
N LEU A 642 -8.36 -31.04 -26.32
CA LEU A 642 -7.88 -31.75 -27.49
C LEU A 642 -7.21 -30.73 -28.42
N LYS A 643 -5.93 -30.96 -28.73
CA LYS A 643 -5.15 -30.07 -29.59
C LYS A 643 -4.57 -30.87 -30.75
N TYR A 644 -4.86 -30.44 -31.97
CA TYR A 644 -4.20 -30.93 -33.17
C TYR A 644 -3.14 -29.92 -33.60
N THR A 645 -1.92 -30.43 -33.81
CA THR A 645 -0.77 -29.63 -34.27
C THR A 645 -0.25 -30.26 -35.55
N PHE A 646 -0.10 -29.46 -36.59
CA PHE A 646 0.33 -29.88 -37.93
C PHE A 646 1.41 -28.94 -38.47
#